data_cd678926118008805ee7d749ce283afa
#
_entry.id   cd678926118008805ee7d749ce283afa
#
_cell.length_a   1.000
_cell.length_b   1.000
_cell.length_c   1.000
_cell.angle_alpha   90.00
_cell.angle_beta   90.00
_cell.angle_gamma   90.00
#
_symmetry.space_group_name_H-M   'P 1'
#
loop_
_entity.id
_entity.type
_entity.pdbx_description
1 polymer ?
#
loop_
_entity_poly.entity_id
_entity_poly.type
_entity_poly.pdbx_seq_one_letter_code
_entity_poly.pdbx_strand_id
1 'polypeptide(L)'
;MNEVLALNGEIAKGLILALGNGRRQVAKTVCNAILDLSISQAGREQLCKALSVERLLSLFYQEVQVNRVLAVHQGMRKEAVECSKGRPMNESFVALILAAAVTLINSSTEDFLDRIPSELVKRCLPLLQEIWKKSRCPLLHGNGQRCWHIMKNGLPTTIFKLSMNQNLATWNYDKIRVTMFGDAGSEFVTFVSKYWEKSPVLLSEAIKNLEKENGVFRCLINSFNHQSTNDILDSVLMKLVSCQPLASDELDINCFLNENSSLGSPLIYGLDIRVVKAQQVSSESFKKKEVHFFDSSSGTLFSEGDYATKCKKAFQDGFTIALRGMEFRFAEIASITRGLADLFGQPSVGANLYITPPGSQGLTFHYDDHCVFVWQLFGQKYWFVSSSPTSILPRLYEPISSLPSIENEKEGGLQMFLNEGDILYIPRGCPHEAHTKNDAYKPQQELCSGLSLHLTLSMEVEPPFAWEGFAHVALHCWHEMQKEASDCIPSMEARRRKVFSVFLLHVAIKLIADDVSIFRKACLIAAKFVEHHADTLRLNQKANFLKIINIIDFSSNFMETFEKTVVQEANDNFLEWMRWLRHLPQRGDEDVKIDFDDPSRMRSELIELSIKGNEEMKDEFFQTKSRFCRSLVYEEACRMFQVMLEKYRRTRNQYMNGMLALHT
;
A
#
# COMPACT_ATOMS: atom_id res chain seq x y z
N MET A 1 -42.93 8.66 -3.77
CA MET A 1 -43.42 8.30 -2.40
C MET A 1 -42.26 7.99 -1.47
N ASN A 2 -41.32 7.12 -1.81
CA ASN A 2 -40.18 6.79 -0.94
C ASN A 2 -39.25 7.97 -0.68
N GLU A 3 -39.03 8.88 -1.61
CA GLU A 3 -38.20 10.07 -1.41
C GLU A 3 -38.82 11.06 -0.41
N VAL A 4 -40.13 11.26 -0.45
CA VAL A 4 -40.86 12.11 0.50
C VAL A 4 -40.83 11.51 1.90
N LEU A 5 -40.99 10.20 2.01
CA LEU A 5 -40.87 9.48 3.29
C LEU A 5 -39.45 9.51 3.81
N ALA A 6 -38.46 9.45 2.92
CA ALA A 6 -37.04 9.47 3.26
C ALA A 6 -36.58 10.82 3.85
N LEU A 7 -37.23 11.93 3.50
CA LEU A 7 -36.92 13.26 4.06
C LEU A 7 -37.44 13.46 5.49
N ASN A 8 -38.33 12.61 5.97
CA ASN A 8 -38.93 12.73 7.31
C ASN A 8 -38.15 11.89 8.34
N GLY A 9 -37.32 12.54 9.14
CA GLY A 9 -36.51 11.90 10.19
C GLY A 9 -37.32 11.18 11.27
N GLU A 10 -38.58 11.53 11.51
CA GLU A 10 -39.45 10.85 12.48
C GLU A 10 -39.83 9.43 12.00
N ILE A 11 -39.92 9.21 10.68
CA ILE A 11 -40.14 7.87 10.13
C ILE A 11 -38.94 6.98 10.43
N ALA A 12 -37.73 7.44 10.20
CA ALA A 12 -36.51 6.70 10.51
C ALA A 12 -36.47 6.34 12.00
N LYS A 13 -36.71 7.31 12.89
CA LYS A 13 -36.78 7.09 14.35
C LYS A 13 -37.86 6.06 14.72
N GLY A 14 -39.06 6.18 14.13
CA GLY A 14 -40.16 5.24 14.36
C GLY A 14 -39.82 3.81 13.96
N LEU A 15 -39.16 3.62 12.81
CA LEU A 15 -38.66 2.31 12.37
C LEU A 15 -37.66 1.72 13.36
N ILE A 16 -36.72 2.51 13.85
CA ILE A 16 -35.71 2.05 14.80
C ILE A 16 -36.31 1.67 16.15
N LEU A 17 -37.30 2.42 16.63
CA LEU A 17 -38.06 2.06 17.81
C LEU A 17 -38.85 0.74 17.62
N ALA A 18 -39.43 0.54 16.43
CA ALA A 18 -40.16 -0.68 16.11
C ALA A 18 -39.25 -1.91 16.00
N LEU A 19 -37.98 -1.78 15.64
CA LEU A 19 -36.99 -2.88 15.73
C LEU A 19 -36.86 -3.42 17.17
N GLY A 20 -37.03 -2.55 18.15
CA GLY A 20 -36.97 -2.93 19.59
C GLY A 20 -38.16 -3.65 20.15
N ASN A 21 -39.24 -3.84 19.39
CA ASN A 21 -40.55 -4.35 19.89
C ASN A 21 -40.56 -5.87 20.21
N GLY A 22 -39.46 -6.58 20.02
CA GLY A 22 -39.36 -8.02 20.36
C GLY A 22 -40.16 -8.97 19.45
N ARG A 23 -41.07 -8.47 18.62
CA ARG A 23 -41.86 -9.26 17.67
C ARG A 23 -41.11 -9.48 16.36
N ARG A 24 -40.66 -10.70 16.10
CA ARG A 24 -39.85 -11.07 14.94
C ARG A 24 -40.48 -10.66 13.58
N GLN A 25 -41.82 -10.74 13.46
CA GLN A 25 -42.53 -10.36 12.27
C GLN A 25 -42.46 -8.83 12.03
N VAL A 26 -42.62 -8.04 13.09
CA VAL A 26 -42.47 -6.56 13.01
C VAL A 26 -41.07 -6.21 12.61
N ALA A 27 -40.05 -6.80 13.23
CA ALA A 27 -38.65 -6.54 12.90
C ALA A 27 -38.30 -6.91 11.45
N LYS A 28 -38.88 -7.99 10.88
CA LYS A 28 -38.71 -8.33 9.45
C LYS A 28 -39.29 -7.23 8.54
N THR A 29 -40.49 -6.75 8.84
CA THR A 29 -41.13 -5.68 8.07
C THR A 29 -40.32 -4.39 8.13
N VAL A 30 -39.79 -4.06 9.31
CA VAL A 30 -38.91 -2.89 9.49
C VAL A 30 -37.60 -3.02 8.73
N CYS A 31 -36.95 -4.18 8.74
CA CYS A 31 -35.72 -4.38 7.95
C CYS A 31 -35.98 -4.18 6.44
N ASN A 32 -37.10 -4.66 5.92
CA ASN A 32 -37.48 -4.41 4.52
C ASN A 32 -37.71 -2.92 4.27
N ALA A 33 -38.42 -2.21 5.15
CA ALA A 33 -38.63 -0.77 5.02
C ALA A 33 -37.28 0.02 5.11
N ILE A 34 -36.33 -0.40 5.94
CA ILE A 34 -35.00 0.17 5.97
C ILE A 34 -34.27 -0.02 4.64
N LEU A 35 -34.33 -1.23 4.05
CA LEU A 35 -33.75 -1.50 2.73
C LEU A 35 -34.38 -0.65 1.64
N ASP A 36 -35.71 -0.47 1.67
CA ASP A 36 -36.42 0.37 0.68
C ASP A 36 -36.06 1.87 0.83
N LEU A 37 -35.95 2.37 2.06
CA LEU A 37 -35.53 3.76 2.31
C LEU A 37 -34.05 4.01 1.97
N SER A 38 -33.22 3.00 2.13
CA SER A 38 -31.76 3.09 1.87
C SER A 38 -31.43 3.22 0.38
N ILE A 39 -32.40 3.06 -0.53
CA ILE A 39 -32.23 3.29 -1.97
C ILE A 39 -31.91 4.77 -2.23
N SER A 40 -32.52 5.71 -1.51
CA SER A 40 -32.25 7.14 -1.63
C SER A 40 -31.14 7.61 -0.69
N GLN A 41 -30.35 8.58 -1.13
CA GLN A 41 -29.31 9.18 -0.27
C GLN A 41 -29.91 9.81 0.99
N ALA A 42 -30.99 10.59 0.85
CA ALA A 42 -31.67 11.23 1.97
C ALA A 42 -32.18 10.19 2.99
N GLY A 43 -32.70 9.05 2.54
CA GLY A 43 -33.12 7.96 3.40
C GLY A 43 -31.94 7.36 4.19
N ARG A 44 -30.82 7.12 3.54
CA ARG A 44 -29.60 6.63 4.21
C ARG A 44 -29.13 7.59 5.29
N GLU A 45 -29.09 8.88 4.99
CA GLU A 45 -28.68 9.91 5.96
C GLU A 45 -29.60 9.98 7.18
N GLN A 46 -30.92 9.93 6.99
CA GLN A 46 -31.88 9.92 8.08
C GLN A 46 -31.81 8.64 8.93
N LEU A 47 -31.66 7.49 8.30
CA LEU A 47 -31.47 6.21 8.98
C LEU A 47 -30.17 6.22 9.81
N CYS A 48 -29.06 6.71 9.27
CA CYS A 48 -27.80 6.82 10.01
C CYS A 48 -27.92 7.81 11.20
N LYS A 49 -28.59 8.96 11.02
CA LYS A 49 -28.87 9.89 12.14
C LYS A 49 -29.74 9.27 13.24
N ALA A 50 -30.60 8.31 12.90
CA ALA A 50 -31.46 7.59 13.84
C ALA A 50 -30.76 6.39 14.52
N LEU A 51 -29.44 6.24 14.39
CA LEU A 51 -28.63 5.15 14.97
C LEU A 51 -29.08 3.75 14.46
N SER A 52 -29.48 3.67 13.20
CA SER A 52 -29.99 2.41 12.62
C SER A 52 -28.90 1.34 12.55
N VAL A 53 -27.67 1.70 12.27
CA VAL A 53 -26.54 0.77 12.14
C VAL A 53 -26.26 0.09 13.48
N GLU A 54 -26.18 0.86 14.56
CA GLU A 54 -25.92 0.35 15.92
C GLU A 54 -27.02 -0.59 16.36
N ARG A 55 -28.27 -0.23 16.04
CA ARG A 55 -29.42 -1.06 16.42
C ARG A 55 -29.48 -2.36 15.63
N LEU A 56 -29.22 -2.32 14.33
CA LEU A 56 -29.16 -3.50 13.48
C LEU A 56 -28.01 -4.43 13.88
N LEU A 57 -26.81 -3.90 14.15
CA LEU A 57 -25.68 -4.71 14.63
C LEU A 57 -25.95 -5.33 16.00
N SER A 58 -26.59 -4.60 16.93
CA SER A 58 -26.98 -5.13 18.23
C SER A 58 -27.99 -6.27 18.08
N LEU A 59 -28.99 -6.10 17.24
CA LEU A 59 -29.99 -7.12 16.95
C LEU A 59 -29.38 -8.34 16.26
N PHE A 60 -28.49 -8.11 15.30
CA PHE A 60 -27.73 -9.18 14.63
C PHE A 60 -26.94 -10.02 15.65
N TYR A 61 -26.20 -9.37 16.53
CA TYR A 61 -25.43 -10.06 17.56
C TYR A 61 -26.35 -10.91 18.47
N GLN A 62 -27.45 -10.34 18.95
CA GLN A 62 -28.42 -11.04 19.82
C GLN A 62 -29.00 -12.28 19.12
N GLU A 63 -29.49 -12.16 17.89
CA GLU A 63 -30.09 -13.26 17.13
C GLU A 63 -29.08 -14.38 16.84
N VAL A 64 -27.83 -14.04 16.54
CA VAL A 64 -26.77 -15.04 16.34
C VAL A 64 -26.47 -15.80 17.63
N GLN A 65 -26.40 -15.11 18.78
CA GLN A 65 -26.17 -15.76 20.07
C GLN A 65 -27.33 -16.71 20.46
N VAL A 66 -28.58 -16.27 20.30
CA VAL A 66 -29.75 -17.10 20.53
C VAL A 66 -29.71 -18.36 19.66
N ASN A 67 -29.42 -18.24 18.39
CA ASN A 67 -29.34 -19.39 17.48
C ASN A 67 -28.19 -20.34 17.85
N ARG A 68 -27.04 -19.83 18.33
CA ARG A 68 -25.92 -20.68 18.82
C ARG A 68 -26.32 -21.46 20.08
N VAL A 69 -26.97 -20.83 21.04
CA VAL A 69 -27.45 -21.50 22.27
C VAL A 69 -28.43 -22.60 21.92
N LEU A 70 -29.39 -22.32 21.03
CA LEU A 70 -30.37 -23.31 20.59
C LEU A 70 -29.71 -24.51 19.87
N ALA A 71 -28.69 -24.26 19.05
CA ALA A 71 -27.95 -25.32 18.34
C ALA A 71 -27.19 -26.22 19.33
N VAL A 72 -26.56 -25.66 20.39
CA VAL A 72 -25.88 -26.42 21.43
C VAL A 72 -26.87 -27.31 22.21
N HIS A 73 -28.04 -26.78 22.59
CA HIS A 73 -29.07 -27.56 23.26
C HIS A 73 -29.65 -28.67 22.38
N GLN A 74 -29.75 -28.47 21.09
CA GLN A 74 -30.20 -29.51 20.13
C GLN A 74 -29.10 -30.55 19.86
N GLY A 75 -27.83 -30.17 19.87
CA GLY A 75 -26.67 -31.07 19.72
C GLY A 75 -26.51 -32.04 20.88
N MET A 76 -26.78 -31.59 22.13
CA MET A 76 -26.78 -32.48 23.32
C MET A 76 -27.90 -33.51 23.29
N ARG A 77 -28.95 -33.33 22.49
CA ARG A 77 -30.05 -34.33 22.32
C ARG A 77 -29.87 -35.24 21.12
N LYS A 78 -28.84 -35.05 20.28
CA LYS A 78 -28.62 -35.78 19.01
C LYS A 78 -27.26 -36.49 18.95
N GLU A 79 -26.93 -37.29 19.99
CA GLU A 79 -25.98 -38.38 19.81
C GLU A 79 -26.61 -39.63 19.15
N ALA A 80 -27.86 -39.55 18.75
CA ALA A 80 -28.54 -40.60 17.99
C ALA A 80 -29.49 -40.00 16.97
N VAL A 81 -29.02 -39.60 15.82
CA VAL A 81 -29.69 -39.72 14.51
C VAL A 81 -28.93 -38.90 13.46
N GLU A 82 -28.57 -39.58 12.37
CA GLU A 82 -27.97 -39.18 11.11
C GLU A 82 -28.33 -37.82 10.56
N CYS A 83 -27.28 -37.21 10.01
CA CYS A 83 -27.25 -36.28 8.87
C CYS A 83 -28.61 -35.78 8.38
N SER A 84 -29.18 -34.76 8.98
CA SER A 84 -30.29 -34.02 8.41
C SER A 84 -29.81 -32.69 7.88
N LYS A 85 -29.87 -32.56 6.52
CA LYS A 85 -29.74 -31.42 5.68
C LYS A 85 -29.89 -30.08 6.38
N GLY A 86 -28.77 -29.32 6.55
CA GLY A 86 -28.82 -27.97 7.06
C GLY A 86 -29.79 -27.11 6.22
N ARG A 87 -30.74 -26.47 6.87
CA ARG A 87 -31.57 -25.46 6.21
C ARG A 87 -30.66 -24.32 5.72
N PRO A 88 -30.73 -23.90 4.48
CA PRO A 88 -29.92 -22.80 3.98
C PRO A 88 -30.22 -21.52 4.78
N MET A 89 -29.18 -20.78 5.14
CA MET A 89 -29.24 -19.48 5.84
C MET A 89 -30.08 -18.42 5.07
N ASN A 90 -30.44 -18.71 3.82
CA ASN A 90 -31.04 -17.79 2.86
C ASN A 90 -32.42 -17.24 3.23
N GLU A 91 -33.14 -17.85 4.16
CA GLU A 91 -34.47 -17.38 4.57
C GLU A 91 -34.51 -16.94 6.04
N SER A 92 -33.36 -16.82 6.67
CA SER A 92 -33.31 -16.51 8.08
C SER A 92 -33.48 -14.99 8.32
N PHE A 93 -34.18 -14.66 9.40
CA PHE A 93 -34.31 -13.29 9.87
C PHE A 93 -32.93 -12.61 10.07
N VAL A 94 -31.91 -13.38 10.45
CA VAL A 94 -30.52 -12.94 10.59
C VAL A 94 -29.95 -12.41 9.26
N ALA A 95 -30.24 -13.08 8.14
CA ALA A 95 -29.79 -12.64 6.82
C ALA A 95 -30.41 -11.29 6.42
N LEU A 96 -31.67 -11.06 6.76
CA LEU A 96 -32.34 -9.80 6.46
C LEU A 96 -31.80 -8.63 7.32
N ILE A 97 -31.55 -8.85 8.63
CA ILE A 97 -30.90 -7.87 9.49
C ILE A 97 -29.52 -7.52 8.96
N LEU A 98 -28.74 -8.54 8.61
CA LEU A 98 -27.40 -8.36 8.09
C LEU A 98 -27.39 -7.60 6.76
N ALA A 99 -28.32 -7.93 5.83
CA ALA A 99 -28.44 -7.21 4.56
C ALA A 99 -28.74 -5.71 4.77
N ALA A 100 -29.65 -5.38 5.71
CA ALA A 100 -29.94 -3.98 6.05
C ALA A 100 -28.72 -3.27 6.66
N ALA A 101 -28.00 -3.93 7.59
CA ALA A 101 -26.78 -3.38 8.19
C ALA A 101 -25.67 -3.17 7.15
N VAL A 102 -25.39 -4.15 6.29
CA VAL A 102 -24.40 -4.09 5.20
C VAL A 102 -24.70 -2.92 4.25
N THR A 103 -25.95 -2.76 3.83
CA THR A 103 -26.36 -1.68 2.92
C THR A 103 -26.09 -0.32 3.54
N LEU A 104 -26.42 -0.10 4.81
CA LEU A 104 -26.19 1.17 5.49
C LEU A 104 -24.72 1.44 5.76
N ILE A 105 -23.96 0.47 6.26
CA ILE A 105 -22.53 0.62 6.55
C ILE A 105 -21.75 0.95 5.26
N ASN A 106 -22.03 0.25 4.17
CA ASN A 106 -21.30 0.46 2.92
C ASN A 106 -21.57 1.84 2.30
N SER A 107 -22.73 2.42 2.56
CA SER A 107 -23.09 3.76 2.09
C SER A 107 -22.79 4.87 3.10
N SER A 108 -22.29 4.54 4.30
CA SER A 108 -21.96 5.52 5.34
C SER A 108 -20.59 6.16 5.12
N THR A 109 -20.49 7.43 5.52
CA THR A 109 -19.21 8.17 5.62
C THR A 109 -18.44 7.75 6.86
N GLU A 110 -17.13 8.08 6.90
CA GLU A 110 -16.24 7.78 8.04
C GLU A 110 -16.79 8.34 9.36
N ASP A 111 -17.26 9.60 9.35
CA ASP A 111 -17.82 10.27 10.54
C ASP A 111 -19.00 9.51 11.18
N PHE A 112 -19.78 8.79 10.39
CA PHE A 112 -20.86 7.95 10.91
C PHE A 112 -20.35 6.63 11.47
N LEU A 113 -19.34 6.05 10.82
CA LEU A 113 -18.74 4.79 11.28
C LEU A 113 -18.01 4.97 12.61
N ASP A 114 -17.34 6.11 12.81
CA ASP A 114 -16.62 6.44 14.04
C ASP A 114 -17.55 6.59 15.26
N ARG A 115 -18.85 6.83 15.06
CA ARG A 115 -19.84 6.90 16.13
C ARG A 115 -20.30 5.53 16.62
N ILE A 116 -20.06 4.46 15.85
CA ILE A 116 -20.46 3.10 16.25
C ILE A 116 -19.62 2.70 17.47
N PRO A 117 -20.25 2.25 18.59
CA PRO A 117 -19.52 1.86 19.79
C PRO A 117 -18.48 0.76 19.47
N SER A 118 -17.22 0.99 19.83
CA SER A 118 -16.10 0.07 19.55
C SER A 118 -16.35 -1.34 20.13
N GLU A 119 -16.99 -1.44 21.28
CA GLU A 119 -17.36 -2.73 21.89
C GLU A 119 -18.39 -3.51 21.06
N LEU A 120 -19.30 -2.82 20.38
CA LEU A 120 -20.25 -3.45 19.46
C LEU A 120 -19.53 -3.97 18.21
N VAL A 121 -18.63 -3.18 17.65
CA VAL A 121 -17.78 -3.59 16.52
C VAL A 121 -16.96 -4.83 16.90
N LYS A 122 -16.25 -4.81 18.03
CA LYS A 122 -15.44 -5.94 18.51
C LYS A 122 -16.26 -7.24 18.66
N ARG A 123 -17.54 -7.15 19.05
CA ARG A 123 -18.44 -8.32 19.19
C ARG A 123 -18.95 -8.81 17.82
N CYS A 124 -19.29 -7.91 16.92
CA CYS A 124 -19.88 -8.26 15.62
C CYS A 124 -18.85 -8.71 14.60
N LEU A 125 -17.66 -8.08 14.57
CA LEU A 125 -16.64 -8.31 13.56
C LEU A 125 -16.23 -9.78 13.40
N PRO A 126 -15.93 -10.56 14.47
CA PRO A 126 -15.60 -11.98 14.32
C PRO A 126 -16.73 -12.82 13.72
N LEU A 127 -17.99 -12.44 13.98
CA LEU A 127 -19.16 -13.11 13.41
C LEU A 127 -19.29 -12.82 11.90
N LEU A 128 -19.05 -11.58 11.51
CA LEU A 128 -19.05 -11.18 10.09
C LEU A 128 -17.94 -11.89 9.32
N GLN A 129 -16.74 -11.98 9.90
CA GLN A 129 -15.61 -12.71 9.34
C GLN A 129 -15.90 -14.21 9.19
N GLU A 130 -16.54 -14.83 10.18
CA GLU A 130 -16.95 -16.24 10.10
C GLU A 130 -17.97 -16.46 8.96
N ILE A 131 -18.94 -15.57 8.82
CA ILE A 131 -19.92 -15.63 7.72
C ILE A 131 -19.21 -15.44 6.37
N TRP A 132 -18.28 -14.49 6.28
CA TRP A 132 -17.48 -14.23 5.09
C TRP A 132 -16.67 -15.46 4.67
N LYS A 133 -15.93 -16.08 5.61
CA LYS A 133 -15.18 -17.32 5.36
C LYS A 133 -16.09 -18.44 4.83
N LYS A 134 -17.25 -18.64 5.44
CA LYS A 134 -18.22 -19.66 4.99
C LYS A 134 -18.77 -19.36 3.60
N SER A 135 -19.01 -18.09 3.26
CA SER A 135 -19.54 -17.69 1.97
C SER A 135 -18.59 -17.93 0.79
N ARG A 136 -17.28 -18.04 1.08
CA ARG A 136 -16.25 -18.36 0.08
C ARG A 136 -16.13 -19.86 -0.23
N CYS A 137 -16.76 -20.73 0.57
CA CYS A 137 -16.69 -22.15 0.35
C CYS A 137 -17.59 -22.58 -0.82
N PRO A 138 -17.05 -23.23 -1.89
CA PRO A 138 -17.81 -23.56 -3.11
C PRO A 138 -19.01 -24.47 -2.90
N LEU A 139 -19.02 -25.24 -1.80
CA LEU A 139 -20.04 -26.24 -1.48
C LEU A 139 -21.40 -25.64 -1.06
N LEU A 140 -21.51 -24.31 -0.89
CA LEU A 140 -22.71 -23.65 -0.37
C LEU A 140 -23.50 -22.87 -1.44
N HIS A 141 -23.22 -23.06 -2.72
CA HIS A 141 -23.90 -22.37 -3.81
C HIS A 141 -25.31 -22.90 -4.03
N GLY A 142 -26.27 -22.42 -3.24
CA GLY A 142 -27.70 -22.56 -3.53
C GLY A 142 -28.24 -21.35 -4.31
N ASN A 143 -29.18 -21.56 -5.23
CA ASN A 143 -29.82 -20.51 -6.05
C ASN A 143 -30.38 -19.38 -5.18
N GLY A 144 -29.77 -18.21 -5.27
CA GLY A 144 -29.85 -17.17 -4.28
C GLY A 144 -31.00 -16.20 -4.41
N GLN A 145 -31.53 -15.82 -3.28
CA GLN A 145 -32.41 -14.68 -3.06
C GLN A 145 -31.59 -13.37 -2.97
N ARG A 146 -32.28 -12.22 -3.18
CA ARG A 146 -31.73 -10.85 -3.16
C ARG A 146 -30.80 -10.55 -1.97
N CYS A 147 -31.16 -11.03 -0.77
CA CYS A 147 -30.35 -10.84 0.44
C CYS A 147 -28.98 -11.51 0.37
N TRP A 148 -28.87 -12.68 -0.26
CA TRP A 148 -27.62 -13.40 -0.43
C TRP A 148 -26.65 -12.62 -1.33
N HIS A 149 -27.17 -12.03 -2.39
CA HIS A 149 -26.36 -11.24 -3.32
C HIS A 149 -25.81 -9.97 -2.64
N ILE A 150 -26.63 -9.26 -1.88
CA ILE A 150 -26.20 -8.10 -1.07
C ILE A 150 -25.12 -8.51 -0.07
N MET A 151 -25.27 -9.64 0.59
CA MET A 151 -24.27 -10.14 1.54
C MET A 151 -22.97 -10.55 0.87
N LYS A 152 -23.02 -11.31 -0.21
CA LYS A 152 -21.84 -11.82 -0.91
C LYS A 152 -20.94 -10.68 -1.40
N ASN A 153 -21.52 -9.63 -1.97
CA ASN A 153 -20.77 -8.53 -2.58
C ASN A 153 -20.49 -7.38 -1.59
N GLY A 154 -21.33 -7.17 -0.60
CA GLY A 154 -21.22 -6.05 0.34
C GLY A 154 -20.51 -6.39 1.64
N LEU A 155 -20.44 -7.66 2.03
CA LEU A 155 -19.87 -8.08 3.30
C LEU A 155 -18.35 -7.80 3.43
N PRO A 156 -17.52 -8.02 2.39
CA PRO A 156 -16.12 -7.62 2.44
C PRO A 156 -15.92 -6.14 2.73
N THR A 157 -16.66 -5.27 2.03
CA THR A 157 -16.64 -3.82 2.25
C THR A 157 -17.09 -3.45 3.66
N THR A 158 -18.10 -4.12 4.19
CA THR A 158 -18.56 -3.91 5.58
C THR A 158 -17.48 -4.29 6.61
N ILE A 159 -16.85 -5.46 6.45
CA ILE A 159 -15.76 -5.92 7.33
C ILE A 159 -14.61 -4.91 7.25
N PHE A 160 -14.22 -4.52 6.05
CA PHE A 160 -13.18 -3.52 5.81
C PHE A 160 -13.49 -2.21 6.55
N LYS A 161 -14.66 -1.60 6.28
CA LYS A 161 -15.06 -0.31 6.88
C LYS A 161 -15.13 -0.34 8.40
N LEU A 162 -15.62 -1.42 9.01
CA LEU A 162 -15.66 -1.58 10.46
C LEU A 162 -14.28 -1.81 11.09
N SER A 163 -13.28 -2.18 10.30
CA SER A 163 -11.94 -2.53 10.79
C SER A 163 -10.90 -1.45 10.51
N MET A 164 -11.13 -0.55 9.56
CA MET A 164 -10.12 0.40 9.07
C MET A 164 -9.55 1.33 10.16
N ASN A 165 -10.36 1.69 11.16
CA ASN A 165 -9.95 2.55 12.29
C ASN A 165 -9.58 1.78 13.55
N GLN A 166 -9.42 0.45 13.48
CA GLN A 166 -8.98 -0.33 14.63
C GLN A 166 -7.48 -0.15 14.87
N ASN A 167 -7.11 -0.02 16.16
CA ASN A 167 -5.71 0.00 16.55
C ASN A 167 -5.15 -1.43 16.54
N LEU A 168 -4.36 -1.76 15.53
CA LEU A 168 -3.56 -2.99 15.54
C LEU A 168 -2.29 -2.77 16.36
N ALA A 169 -1.83 -3.83 17.02
CA ALA A 169 -0.53 -3.80 17.71
C ALA A 169 0.56 -3.44 16.69
N THR A 170 1.27 -2.37 16.97
CA THR A 170 2.40 -1.94 16.12
C THR A 170 3.71 -2.28 16.82
N TRP A 171 4.67 -2.75 16.05
CA TRP A 171 6.03 -2.78 16.51
C TRP A 171 6.54 -1.35 16.62
N ASN A 172 7.12 -1.04 17.78
CA ASN A 172 7.83 0.20 17.94
C ASN A 172 9.02 0.22 16.97
N TYR A 173 9.30 1.36 16.37
CA TYR A 173 10.47 1.57 15.49
C TYR A 173 11.80 1.20 16.20
N ASP A 174 11.91 1.37 17.51
CA ASP A 174 13.08 0.94 18.29
C ASP A 174 13.28 -0.58 18.24
N LYS A 175 12.20 -1.35 18.35
CA LYS A 175 12.28 -2.80 18.24
C LYS A 175 12.74 -3.22 16.84
N ILE A 176 12.28 -2.56 15.79
CA ILE A 176 12.76 -2.80 14.42
C ILE A 176 14.23 -2.43 14.28
N ARG A 177 14.63 -1.27 14.81
CA ARG A 177 16.02 -0.81 14.79
C ARG A 177 16.95 -1.82 15.44
N VAL A 178 16.62 -2.25 16.66
CA VAL A 178 17.42 -3.22 17.42
C VAL A 178 17.48 -4.57 16.67
N THR A 179 16.34 -5.00 16.12
CA THR A 179 16.26 -6.26 15.39
C THR A 179 17.12 -6.29 14.13
N MET A 180 17.11 -5.20 13.34
CA MET A 180 17.76 -5.17 12.04
C MET A 180 19.20 -4.65 12.10
N PHE A 181 19.49 -3.71 13.00
CA PHE A 181 20.76 -2.98 13.02
C PHE A 181 21.55 -3.14 14.32
N GLY A 182 21.00 -3.78 15.36
CA GLY A 182 21.63 -3.94 16.67
C GLY A 182 21.24 -2.87 17.69
N ASP A 183 21.68 -3.10 18.93
CA ASP A 183 21.27 -2.32 20.11
C ASP A 183 21.88 -0.91 20.11
N ALA A 184 23.14 -0.78 19.64
CA ALA A 184 23.81 0.49 19.60
C ALA A 184 23.22 1.40 18.51
N GLY A 185 22.66 2.53 18.90
CA GLY A 185 22.10 3.50 17.96
C GLY A 185 23.07 4.00 16.89
N SER A 186 24.39 3.90 17.15
CA SER A 186 25.47 4.18 16.19
C SER A 186 25.48 3.26 14.97
N GLU A 187 24.97 2.03 15.09
CA GLU A 187 24.93 1.05 13.98
C GLU A 187 23.92 1.47 12.92
N PHE A 188 22.73 1.90 13.32
CA PHE A 188 21.75 2.44 12.39
C PHE A 188 22.25 3.72 11.68
N VAL A 189 22.90 4.64 12.42
CA VAL A 189 23.49 5.85 11.85
C VAL A 189 24.62 5.50 10.88
N THR A 190 25.42 4.50 11.20
CA THR A 190 26.48 3.99 10.32
C THR A 190 25.88 3.38 9.05
N PHE A 191 24.80 2.60 9.16
CA PHE A 191 24.06 2.07 8.02
C PHE A 191 23.56 3.19 7.11
N VAL A 192 22.84 4.18 7.65
CA VAL A 192 22.32 5.32 6.88
C VAL A 192 23.44 6.11 6.18
N SER A 193 24.58 6.30 6.85
CA SER A 193 25.69 7.10 6.30
C SER A 193 26.51 6.35 5.25
N LYS A 194 26.72 5.04 5.40
CA LYS A 194 27.62 4.25 4.54
C LYS A 194 26.88 3.45 3.46
N TYR A 195 25.74 2.87 3.76
CA TYR A 195 25.08 1.86 2.92
C TYR A 195 23.76 2.34 2.30
N TRP A 196 22.98 3.15 3.02
CA TRP A 196 21.67 3.60 2.55
C TRP A 196 21.78 4.32 1.21
N GLU A 197 21.07 3.80 0.19
CA GLU A 197 21.09 4.27 -1.21
C GLU A 197 22.50 4.35 -1.85
N LYS A 198 23.47 3.56 -1.39
CA LYS A 198 24.84 3.58 -1.87
C LYS A 198 25.41 2.22 -2.25
N SER A 199 25.36 1.25 -1.33
CA SER A 199 25.99 -0.06 -1.55
C SER A 199 25.27 -1.17 -0.79
N PRO A 200 25.27 -2.42 -1.31
CA PRO A 200 24.71 -3.56 -0.63
C PRO A 200 25.51 -3.93 0.62
N VAL A 201 24.81 -4.53 1.60
CA VAL A 201 25.44 -5.02 2.83
C VAL A 201 24.65 -6.18 3.42
N LEU A 202 25.36 -7.18 3.95
CA LEU A 202 24.79 -8.27 4.74
C LEU A 202 24.74 -7.86 6.22
N LEU A 203 23.56 -7.94 6.82
CA LEU A 203 23.28 -7.62 8.23
C LEU A 203 23.15 -8.95 9.02
N SER A 204 24.23 -9.72 9.11
CA SER A 204 24.17 -11.10 9.65
C SER A 204 24.27 -11.20 11.17
N GLU A 205 24.83 -10.21 11.86
CA GLU A 205 25.11 -10.31 13.30
C GLU A 205 23.93 -9.93 14.21
N ALA A 206 23.00 -9.12 13.72
CA ALA A 206 21.87 -8.62 14.49
C ALA A 206 20.87 -9.72 14.92
N ILE A 207 20.83 -10.83 14.22
CA ILE A 207 19.78 -11.85 14.36
C ILE A 207 20.14 -12.95 15.36
N LYS A 208 21.40 -13.19 15.66
CA LYS A 208 21.82 -14.16 16.69
C LYS A 208 21.24 -13.87 18.08
N ASN A 209 20.79 -12.65 18.33
CA ASN A 209 20.12 -12.25 19.58
C ASN A 209 18.60 -12.44 19.55
N LEU A 210 17.98 -12.64 18.38
CA LEU A 210 16.53 -12.83 18.24
C LEU A 210 16.05 -14.24 18.58
N GLU A 211 16.91 -15.25 18.59
CA GLU A 211 16.55 -16.61 18.98
C GLU A 211 16.09 -16.71 20.44
N LYS A 212 16.37 -15.71 21.27
CA LYS A 212 16.10 -15.78 22.70
C LYS A 212 14.73 -15.31 23.14
N GLU A 213 14.04 -14.43 22.39
CA GLU A 213 12.72 -13.92 22.81
C GLU A 213 11.75 -13.77 21.63
N ASN A 214 10.70 -14.60 21.59
CA ASN A 214 9.45 -14.42 20.81
C ASN A 214 9.59 -13.72 19.45
N GLY A 215 10.40 -14.26 18.56
CA GLY A 215 10.60 -13.74 17.21
C GLY A 215 9.28 -13.72 16.45
N VAL A 216 8.88 -12.55 15.93
CA VAL A 216 7.65 -12.33 15.15
C VAL A 216 7.52 -13.31 14.00
N PHE A 217 8.63 -13.59 13.32
CA PHE A 217 8.66 -14.60 12.26
C PHE A 217 8.55 -16.03 12.78
N ARG A 218 8.75 -16.27 14.07
CA ARG A 218 8.60 -17.61 14.63
C ARG A 218 7.15 -18.11 14.54
N CYS A 219 6.16 -17.25 14.68
CA CYS A 219 4.77 -17.62 14.44
C CYS A 219 4.54 -17.91 12.95
N LEU A 220 5.10 -17.11 12.06
CA LEU A 220 5.05 -17.35 10.61
C LEU A 220 5.83 -18.62 10.26
N ILE A 221 7.07 -18.77 10.71
CA ILE A 221 7.93 -19.94 10.50
C ILE A 221 7.33 -21.19 11.17
N ASN A 222 6.77 -21.10 12.38
CA ASN A 222 6.12 -22.23 13.03
C ASN A 222 4.85 -22.66 12.30
N SER A 223 4.11 -21.74 11.69
CA SER A 223 3.02 -22.13 10.81
C SER A 223 3.50 -22.87 9.56
N PHE A 224 4.76 -22.70 9.16
CA PHE A 224 5.42 -23.42 8.07
C PHE A 224 6.14 -24.69 8.53
N ASN A 225 6.73 -24.76 9.72
CA ASN A 225 7.54 -25.89 10.18
C ASN A 225 6.77 -27.18 10.49
N HIS A 226 5.45 -27.13 10.65
CA HIS A 226 4.62 -28.27 11.01
C HIS A 226 3.84 -28.88 9.84
N GLN A 227 4.05 -28.40 8.61
CA GLN A 227 3.27 -28.78 7.45
C GLN A 227 4.19 -29.18 6.28
N SER A 228 3.73 -30.09 5.43
CA SER A 228 4.41 -30.35 4.15
C SER A 228 4.38 -29.08 3.27
N THR A 229 5.29 -28.97 2.29
CA THR A 229 5.33 -27.86 1.34
C THR A 229 3.97 -27.65 0.65
N ASN A 230 3.23 -28.75 0.41
CA ASN A 230 1.89 -28.68 -0.18
C ASN A 230 0.87 -28.07 0.76
N ASP A 231 0.96 -28.36 2.06
CA ASP A 231 0.04 -27.79 3.08
C ASP A 231 0.32 -26.32 3.32
N ILE A 232 1.59 -25.90 3.21
CA ILE A 232 2.00 -24.49 3.26
C ILE A 232 1.35 -23.71 2.11
N LEU A 233 1.48 -24.20 0.88
CA LEU A 233 0.89 -23.55 -0.29
C LEU A 233 -0.63 -23.46 -0.18
N ASP A 234 -1.31 -24.53 0.29
CA ASP A 234 -2.75 -24.50 0.54
C ASP A 234 -3.12 -23.49 1.61
N SER A 235 -2.44 -23.51 2.75
CA SER A 235 -2.78 -22.63 3.89
C SER A 235 -2.60 -21.15 3.54
N VAL A 236 -1.62 -20.83 2.71
CA VAL A 236 -1.34 -19.46 2.28
C VAL A 236 -2.26 -19.05 1.13
N LEU A 237 -2.41 -19.87 0.09
CA LEU A 237 -3.12 -19.47 -1.13
C LEU A 237 -4.65 -19.46 -0.97
N MET A 238 -5.23 -20.45 -0.28
CA MET A 238 -6.69 -20.61 -0.18
C MET A 238 -7.41 -19.51 0.61
N LYS A 239 -6.69 -18.77 1.44
CA LYS A 239 -7.28 -17.74 2.31
C LYS A 239 -7.11 -16.32 1.79
N LEU A 240 -6.24 -16.12 0.80
CA LEU A 240 -5.88 -14.79 0.34
C LEU A 240 -6.95 -14.21 -0.61
N VAL A 241 -7.12 -12.90 -0.54
CA VAL A 241 -7.89 -12.09 -1.48
C VAL A 241 -6.97 -11.06 -2.15
N SER A 242 -7.44 -10.51 -3.27
CA SER A 242 -6.68 -9.49 -4.00
C SER A 242 -6.53 -8.22 -3.19
N CYS A 243 -5.33 -7.62 -3.26
CA CYS A 243 -4.99 -6.34 -2.65
C CYS A 243 -4.53 -5.38 -3.75
N GLN A 244 -5.28 -4.30 -3.94
CA GLN A 244 -4.90 -3.26 -4.88
C GLN A 244 -3.74 -2.42 -4.31
N PRO A 245 -2.78 -2.01 -5.13
CA PRO A 245 -1.74 -1.08 -4.70
C PRO A 245 -2.35 0.27 -4.34
N LEU A 246 -1.81 0.91 -3.30
CA LEU A 246 -2.20 2.24 -2.85
C LEU A 246 -1.11 3.23 -3.30
N ALA A 247 -1.46 4.15 -4.19
CA ALA A 247 -0.53 5.16 -4.68
C ALA A 247 -0.22 6.23 -3.61
N SER A 248 0.90 6.94 -3.73
CA SER A 248 1.36 7.94 -2.73
C SER A 248 0.51 9.20 -2.66
N ASP A 249 -0.32 9.44 -3.64
CA ASP A 249 -1.27 10.54 -3.71
C ASP A 249 -2.68 10.19 -3.22
N GLU A 250 -2.89 8.93 -2.83
CA GLU A 250 -4.13 8.47 -2.22
C GLU A 250 -4.19 8.89 -0.74
N LEU A 251 -4.79 10.02 -0.47
CA LEU A 251 -4.89 10.60 0.88
C LEU A 251 -6.28 10.49 1.49
N ASP A 252 -7.22 9.85 0.79
CA ASP A 252 -8.59 9.60 1.24
C ASP A 252 -8.99 8.14 0.95
N ILE A 253 -9.16 7.37 2.03
CA ILE A 253 -9.54 5.96 1.92
C ILE A 253 -10.91 5.76 1.25
N ASN A 254 -11.84 6.69 1.42
CA ASN A 254 -13.18 6.57 0.83
C ASN A 254 -13.17 6.81 -0.68
N CYS A 255 -12.37 7.76 -1.17
CA CYS A 255 -12.13 7.94 -2.60
C CYS A 255 -11.53 6.69 -3.20
N PHE A 256 -10.46 6.16 -2.59
CA PHE A 256 -9.82 4.92 -3.02
C PHE A 256 -10.79 3.72 -3.09
N LEU A 257 -11.63 3.55 -2.08
CA LEU A 257 -12.62 2.45 -2.04
C LEU A 257 -13.72 2.61 -3.09
N ASN A 258 -14.11 3.83 -3.43
CA ASN A 258 -15.13 4.08 -4.45
C ASN A 258 -14.61 3.75 -5.86
N GLU A 259 -13.33 3.99 -6.11
CA GLU A 259 -12.67 3.68 -7.38
C GLU A 259 -12.35 2.18 -7.49
N ASN A 260 -12.02 1.53 -6.38
CA ASN A 260 -11.59 0.13 -6.31
C ASN A 260 -12.67 -0.77 -5.68
N SER A 261 -13.72 -1.07 -6.43
CA SER A 261 -14.88 -1.87 -5.96
C SER A 261 -14.62 -3.38 -5.77
N SER A 262 -13.36 -3.83 -5.81
CA SER A 262 -12.98 -5.26 -5.89
C SER A 262 -12.61 -5.91 -4.55
N LEU A 263 -12.99 -5.32 -3.41
CA LEU A 263 -12.70 -5.90 -2.09
C LEU A 263 -13.23 -7.34 -1.97
N GLY A 264 -12.37 -8.24 -1.50
CA GLY A 264 -12.73 -9.65 -1.34
C GLY A 264 -12.66 -10.49 -2.61
N SER A 265 -12.22 -9.92 -3.74
CA SER A 265 -12.00 -10.65 -4.99
C SER A 265 -10.89 -11.70 -4.85
N PRO A 266 -10.93 -12.79 -5.63
CA PRO A 266 -9.84 -13.75 -5.71
C PRO A 266 -8.52 -13.11 -6.12
N LEU A 267 -7.40 -13.79 -5.83
CA LEU A 267 -6.07 -13.36 -6.27
C LEU A 267 -6.00 -13.13 -7.78
N ILE A 268 -5.32 -12.07 -8.18
CA ILE A 268 -5.11 -11.67 -9.57
C ILE A 268 -3.66 -11.97 -9.95
N TYR A 269 -3.46 -12.74 -11.03
CA TYR A 269 -2.14 -13.01 -11.56
C TYR A 269 -1.48 -11.73 -12.09
N GLY A 270 -0.20 -11.57 -11.80
CA GLY A 270 0.55 -10.37 -12.16
C GLY A 270 0.44 -9.23 -11.13
N LEU A 271 -0.71 -9.12 -10.46
CA LEU A 271 -0.92 -8.14 -9.39
C LEU A 271 -0.51 -8.71 -8.01
N ASP A 272 -1.20 -9.76 -7.56
CA ASP A 272 -1.02 -10.34 -6.23
C ASP A 272 0.03 -11.47 -6.19
N ILE A 273 0.19 -12.15 -7.29
CA ILE A 273 1.02 -13.34 -7.39
C ILE A 273 1.68 -13.44 -8.76
N ARG A 274 2.94 -13.89 -8.75
CA ARG A 274 3.69 -14.34 -9.94
C ARG A 274 4.20 -15.75 -9.71
N VAL A 275 4.20 -16.55 -10.78
CA VAL A 275 4.74 -17.92 -10.78
C VAL A 275 5.72 -18.00 -11.93
N VAL A 276 7.01 -17.92 -11.61
CA VAL A 276 8.06 -17.60 -12.59
C VAL A 276 9.29 -18.49 -12.42
N LYS A 277 10.00 -18.69 -13.54
CA LYS A 277 11.25 -19.44 -13.59
C LYS A 277 12.20 -18.80 -14.60
N ALA A 278 13.45 -18.62 -14.22
CA ALA A 278 14.51 -18.23 -15.14
C ALA A 278 14.95 -19.45 -15.97
N GLN A 279 14.82 -19.37 -17.29
CA GLN A 279 15.17 -20.42 -18.22
C GLN A 279 16.23 -19.93 -19.21
N GLN A 280 17.22 -20.76 -19.51
CA GLN A 280 18.25 -20.47 -20.49
C GLN A 280 17.64 -20.43 -21.90
N VAL A 281 18.00 -19.43 -22.69
CA VAL A 281 17.39 -19.19 -24.02
C VAL A 281 17.91 -20.19 -25.06
N SER A 282 19.20 -20.57 -24.97
CA SER A 282 19.82 -21.59 -25.81
C SER A 282 21.00 -22.22 -25.06
N SER A 283 21.42 -23.42 -25.48
CA SER A 283 22.57 -24.12 -24.88
C SER A 283 23.89 -23.35 -25.02
N GLU A 284 23.99 -22.44 -25.99
CA GLU A 284 25.17 -21.63 -26.29
C GLU A 284 25.15 -20.21 -25.72
N SER A 285 24.02 -19.80 -25.15
CA SER A 285 23.83 -18.44 -24.62
C SER A 285 23.72 -18.44 -23.09
N PHE A 286 24.52 -17.59 -22.43
CA PHE A 286 24.38 -17.34 -20.98
C PHE A 286 23.12 -16.51 -20.64
N LYS A 287 22.36 -16.05 -21.64
CA LYS A 287 21.15 -15.25 -21.43
C LYS A 287 20.02 -16.14 -20.92
N LYS A 288 19.47 -15.76 -19.77
CA LYS A 288 18.25 -16.34 -19.20
C LYS A 288 17.05 -15.46 -19.51
N LYS A 289 15.89 -16.09 -19.75
CA LYS A 289 14.60 -15.42 -19.94
C LYS A 289 13.69 -15.84 -18.78
N GLU A 290 12.91 -14.90 -18.28
CA GLU A 290 11.82 -15.20 -17.34
C GLU A 290 10.67 -15.85 -18.09
N VAL A 291 10.24 -16.99 -17.59
CA VAL A 291 9.07 -17.74 -18.10
C VAL A 291 8.00 -17.76 -17.03
N HIS A 292 6.79 -17.39 -17.42
CA HIS A 292 5.63 -17.42 -16.56
C HIS A 292 4.89 -18.75 -16.72
N PHE A 293 4.42 -19.34 -15.61
CA PHE A 293 3.63 -20.57 -15.66
C PHE A 293 2.20 -20.31 -16.16
N PHE A 294 1.65 -19.16 -15.85
CA PHE A 294 0.33 -18.71 -16.33
C PHE A 294 0.52 -17.69 -17.44
N ASP A 295 -0.38 -17.70 -18.42
CA ASP A 295 -0.37 -16.70 -19.48
C ASP A 295 -0.75 -15.32 -18.91
N SER A 296 0.16 -14.37 -19.02
CA SER A 296 0.00 -13.00 -18.50
C SER A 296 -0.99 -12.15 -19.31
N SER A 297 -1.37 -12.59 -20.50
CA SER A 297 -2.29 -11.83 -21.38
C SER A 297 -3.76 -11.91 -20.95
N SER A 298 -4.12 -12.85 -20.11
CA SER A 298 -5.46 -12.96 -19.55
C SER A 298 -5.40 -12.49 -18.09
N GLY A 299 -5.95 -11.35 -17.75
CA GLY A 299 -6.25 -10.99 -16.35
C GLY A 299 -7.17 -12.04 -15.71
N THR A 300 -6.73 -13.29 -15.72
CA THR A 300 -7.49 -14.47 -15.36
C THR A 300 -7.79 -14.42 -13.87
N LEU A 301 -9.04 -14.09 -13.55
CA LEU A 301 -9.64 -14.37 -12.25
C LEU A 301 -9.59 -15.89 -12.03
N PHE A 302 -8.79 -16.31 -11.08
CA PHE A 302 -8.69 -17.73 -10.75
C PHE A 302 -9.94 -18.18 -9.99
N SER A 303 -10.60 -19.24 -10.48
CA SER A 303 -11.62 -19.92 -9.69
C SER A 303 -10.96 -20.59 -8.49
N GLU A 304 -11.52 -20.40 -7.29
CA GLU A 304 -10.91 -20.72 -6.00
C GLU A 304 -10.38 -22.16 -5.83
N GLY A 305 -10.90 -23.16 -6.57
CA GLY A 305 -10.52 -24.57 -6.39
C GLY A 305 -9.33 -25.07 -7.22
N ASP A 306 -9.08 -24.49 -8.38
CA ASP A 306 -8.07 -24.97 -9.34
C ASP A 306 -6.69 -24.33 -9.17
N TYR A 307 -6.66 -23.16 -8.55
CA TYR A 307 -5.49 -22.33 -8.46
C TYR A 307 -4.37 -22.90 -7.57
N ALA A 308 -4.69 -23.33 -6.36
CA ALA A 308 -3.72 -23.91 -5.44
C ALA A 308 -3.07 -25.17 -6.04
N THR A 309 -3.86 -26.00 -6.70
CA THR A 309 -3.38 -27.20 -7.39
C THR A 309 -2.41 -26.87 -8.53
N LYS A 310 -2.69 -25.86 -9.32
CA LYS A 310 -1.81 -25.37 -10.38
C LYS A 310 -0.50 -24.80 -9.84
N CYS A 311 -0.58 -24.02 -8.76
CA CYS A 311 0.62 -23.50 -8.08
C CYS A 311 1.50 -24.62 -7.51
N LYS A 312 0.91 -25.67 -6.92
CA LYS A 312 1.65 -26.86 -6.46
C LYS A 312 2.38 -27.55 -7.61
N LYS A 313 1.69 -27.76 -8.73
CA LYS A 313 2.32 -28.33 -9.93
C LYS A 313 3.46 -27.45 -10.43
N ALA A 314 3.25 -26.15 -10.56
CA ALA A 314 4.28 -25.21 -10.97
C ALA A 314 5.50 -25.27 -10.04
N PHE A 315 5.29 -25.33 -8.73
CA PHE A 315 6.37 -25.46 -7.75
C PHE A 315 7.16 -26.77 -7.96
N GLN A 316 6.48 -27.90 -8.21
CA GLN A 316 7.12 -29.18 -8.54
C GLN A 316 7.91 -29.12 -9.85
N ASP A 317 7.45 -28.32 -10.82
CA ASP A 317 8.11 -28.08 -12.12
C ASP A 317 9.27 -27.05 -12.01
N GLY A 318 9.63 -26.61 -10.80
CA GLY A 318 10.75 -25.72 -10.51
C GLY A 318 10.43 -24.23 -10.65
N PHE A 319 9.16 -23.83 -10.62
CA PHE A 319 8.78 -22.41 -10.63
C PHE A 319 8.77 -21.83 -9.22
N THR A 320 9.32 -20.64 -9.07
CA THR A 320 9.21 -19.82 -7.85
C THR A 320 7.83 -19.18 -7.78
N ILE A 321 7.20 -19.24 -6.61
CA ILE A 321 5.96 -18.55 -6.31
C ILE A 321 6.30 -17.26 -5.56
N ALA A 322 5.93 -16.13 -6.12
CA ALA A 322 6.09 -14.80 -5.53
C ALA A 322 4.73 -14.23 -5.17
N LEU A 323 4.49 -13.99 -3.90
CA LEU A 323 3.28 -13.35 -3.36
C LEU A 323 3.59 -11.90 -2.99
N ARG A 324 2.77 -10.96 -3.45
CA ARG A 324 2.93 -9.52 -3.24
C ARG A 324 1.94 -8.99 -2.20
N GLY A 325 2.26 -7.85 -1.61
CA GLY A 325 1.38 -7.16 -0.66
C GLY A 325 1.13 -7.95 0.62
N MET A 326 2.16 -8.61 1.15
CA MET A 326 2.05 -9.45 2.35
C MET A 326 1.74 -8.62 3.60
N GLU A 327 2.08 -7.35 3.62
CA GLU A 327 1.74 -6.40 4.68
C GLU A 327 0.23 -6.17 4.82
N PHE A 328 -0.54 -6.41 3.75
CA PHE A 328 -2.01 -6.33 3.79
C PHE A 328 -2.67 -7.65 4.21
N ARG A 329 -1.88 -8.72 4.37
CA ARG A 329 -2.36 -10.11 4.56
C ARG A 329 -1.98 -10.72 5.90
N PHE A 330 -0.89 -10.26 6.51
CA PHE A 330 -0.37 -10.80 7.77
C PHE A 330 -0.05 -9.67 8.74
N ALA A 331 -0.66 -9.72 9.94
CA ALA A 331 -0.55 -8.67 10.95
C ALA A 331 0.89 -8.43 11.42
N GLU A 332 1.69 -9.48 11.52
CA GLU A 332 3.11 -9.43 11.90
C GLU A 332 3.93 -8.68 10.84
N ILE A 333 3.71 -9.00 9.55
CA ILE A 333 4.38 -8.33 8.43
C ILE A 333 3.93 -6.86 8.35
N ALA A 334 2.63 -6.59 8.52
CA ALA A 334 2.09 -5.23 8.61
C ALA A 334 2.79 -4.41 9.70
N SER A 335 3.00 -5.02 10.87
CA SER A 335 3.65 -4.36 12.00
C SER A 335 5.12 -4.01 11.72
N ILE A 336 5.85 -4.93 11.07
CA ILE A 336 7.25 -4.73 10.68
C ILE A 336 7.39 -3.64 9.62
N THR A 337 6.57 -3.71 8.56
CA THR A 337 6.62 -2.72 7.47
C THR A 337 6.31 -1.31 7.97
N ARG A 338 5.35 -1.14 8.89
CA ARG A 338 5.06 0.13 9.56
C ARG A 338 6.27 0.62 10.35
N GLY A 339 6.83 -0.22 11.23
CA GLY A 339 7.97 0.14 12.05
C GLY A 339 9.21 0.51 11.23
N LEU A 340 9.44 -0.18 10.10
CA LEU A 340 10.53 0.13 9.19
C LEU A 340 10.28 1.46 8.45
N ALA A 341 9.06 1.72 7.98
CA ALA A 341 8.69 3.00 7.39
C ALA A 341 8.87 4.17 8.38
N ASP A 342 8.48 3.97 9.64
CA ASP A 342 8.67 4.97 10.70
C ASP A 342 10.14 5.23 11.00
N LEU A 343 10.95 4.17 11.08
CA LEU A 343 12.39 4.28 11.34
C LEU A 343 13.10 5.16 10.31
N PHE A 344 12.78 4.97 9.02
CA PHE A 344 13.39 5.73 7.92
C PHE A 344 12.63 7.01 7.57
N GLY A 345 11.50 7.30 8.20
CA GLY A 345 10.70 8.47 7.86
C GLY A 345 10.11 8.41 6.45
N GLN A 346 9.88 7.21 5.91
CA GLN A 346 9.34 6.99 4.57
C GLN A 346 7.84 6.73 4.59
N PRO A 347 7.14 6.90 3.45
CA PRO A 347 5.69 6.73 3.39
C PRO A 347 5.27 5.29 3.65
N SER A 348 5.94 4.34 3.02
CA SER A 348 5.55 2.94 3.02
C SER A 348 6.72 1.98 2.87
N VAL A 349 6.46 0.75 3.29
CA VAL A 349 7.28 -0.42 2.97
C VAL A 349 6.33 -1.50 2.48
N GLY A 350 6.54 -1.97 1.26
CA GLY A 350 5.87 -3.15 0.71
C GLY A 350 6.53 -4.44 1.18
N ALA A 351 5.82 -5.56 1.12
CA ALA A 351 6.37 -6.86 1.47
C ALA A 351 5.97 -7.93 0.45
N ASN A 352 6.97 -8.64 -0.07
CA ASN A 352 6.78 -9.73 -1.02
C ASN A 352 7.42 -11.02 -0.46
N LEU A 353 6.69 -12.14 -0.55
CA LEU A 353 7.15 -13.45 -0.11
C LEU A 353 7.51 -14.31 -1.31
N TYR A 354 8.69 -14.91 -1.29
CA TYR A 354 9.17 -15.77 -2.36
C TYR A 354 9.41 -17.20 -1.86
N ILE A 355 8.75 -18.17 -2.50
CA ILE A 355 8.90 -19.60 -2.22
C ILE A 355 9.58 -20.22 -3.44
N THR A 356 10.84 -20.62 -3.30
CA THR A 356 11.67 -21.14 -4.40
C THR A 356 11.99 -22.61 -4.16
N PRO A 357 11.66 -23.52 -5.13
CA PRO A 357 12.00 -24.93 -5.02
C PRO A 357 13.51 -25.17 -5.10
N PRO A 358 13.99 -26.36 -4.72
CA PRO A 358 15.41 -26.76 -4.84
C PRO A 358 15.92 -26.64 -6.28
N GLY A 359 17.17 -26.21 -6.46
CA GLY A 359 17.81 -26.11 -7.76
C GLY A 359 17.17 -25.15 -8.75
N SER A 360 16.47 -24.13 -8.26
CA SER A 360 15.64 -23.25 -9.06
C SER A 360 16.04 -21.78 -8.93
N GLN A 361 15.73 -21.03 -9.99
CA GLN A 361 15.84 -19.57 -10.03
C GLN A 361 14.51 -19.01 -10.53
N GLY A 362 13.90 -18.06 -9.80
CA GLY A 362 12.65 -17.40 -10.19
C GLY A 362 12.89 -16.28 -11.17
N LEU A 363 13.39 -15.15 -10.67
CA LEU A 363 13.68 -13.96 -11.45
C LEU A 363 15.06 -14.04 -12.11
N THR A 364 15.19 -13.50 -13.31
CA THR A 364 16.48 -13.34 -13.98
C THR A 364 17.29 -12.22 -13.34
N PHE A 365 18.51 -11.99 -13.79
CA PHE A 365 19.33 -10.84 -13.38
C PHE A 365 18.61 -9.53 -13.68
N HIS A 366 18.38 -8.69 -12.65
CA HIS A 366 17.62 -7.44 -12.73
C HIS A 366 18.05 -6.51 -11.61
N TYR A 367 17.59 -5.25 -11.64
CA TYR A 367 17.62 -4.34 -10.51
C TYR A 367 16.20 -3.88 -10.16
N ASP A 368 16.01 -3.43 -8.92
CA ASP A 368 14.76 -2.85 -8.47
C ASP A 368 14.82 -1.31 -8.48
N ASP A 369 13.67 -0.67 -8.67
CA ASP A 369 13.47 0.78 -8.58
C ASP A 369 13.30 1.27 -7.12
N HIS A 370 13.35 0.36 -6.15
CA HIS A 370 13.24 0.59 -4.71
C HIS A 370 14.37 -0.12 -3.95
N CYS A 371 14.68 0.36 -2.75
CA CYS A 371 15.63 -0.29 -1.86
C CYS A 371 14.97 -1.50 -1.20
N VAL A 372 15.69 -2.62 -1.07
CA VAL A 372 15.14 -3.84 -0.49
C VAL A 372 15.96 -4.37 0.68
N PHE A 373 15.25 -4.90 1.69
CA PHE A 373 15.81 -5.75 2.73
C PHE A 373 15.29 -7.17 2.49
N VAL A 374 16.16 -8.06 2.06
CA VAL A 374 15.85 -9.48 1.83
C VAL A 374 16.09 -10.24 3.13
N TRP A 375 15.04 -10.76 3.74
CA TRP A 375 15.11 -11.53 4.97
C TRP A 375 14.92 -13.02 4.67
N GLN A 376 15.95 -13.82 4.87
CA GLN A 376 15.88 -15.27 4.69
C GLN A 376 15.16 -15.90 5.87
N LEU A 377 13.96 -16.44 5.64
CA LEU A 377 13.10 -17.00 6.68
C LEU A 377 13.29 -18.50 6.87
N PHE A 378 13.54 -19.26 5.78
CA PHE A 378 13.71 -20.69 5.80
C PHE A 378 14.64 -21.16 4.69
N GLY A 379 15.48 -22.18 4.98
CA GLY A 379 16.44 -22.74 4.05
C GLY A 379 17.55 -21.76 3.65
N GLN A 380 18.23 -22.07 2.56
CA GLN A 380 19.37 -21.28 2.07
C GLN A 380 19.12 -20.80 0.65
N LYS A 381 19.65 -19.62 0.32
CA LYS A 381 19.63 -19.08 -1.04
C LYS A 381 20.95 -18.42 -1.39
N TYR A 382 21.48 -18.72 -2.55
CA TYR A 382 22.65 -18.03 -3.09
C TYR A 382 22.23 -16.71 -3.73
N TRP A 383 22.98 -15.67 -3.45
CA TRP A 383 22.80 -14.34 -4.01
C TRP A 383 24.08 -13.83 -4.65
N PHE A 384 23.90 -13.22 -5.82
CA PHE A 384 24.89 -12.36 -6.46
C PHE A 384 24.30 -10.96 -6.51
N VAL A 385 25.07 -9.96 -6.05
CA VAL A 385 24.67 -8.53 -6.07
C VAL A 385 25.85 -7.73 -6.62
N SER A 386 25.60 -6.91 -7.65
CA SER A 386 26.60 -6.01 -8.19
C SER A 386 27.05 -5.00 -7.12
N SER A 387 28.34 -4.67 -7.08
CA SER A 387 28.90 -3.72 -6.10
C SER A 387 28.51 -2.27 -6.38
N SER A 388 28.07 -1.96 -7.59
CA SER A 388 27.68 -0.62 -8.03
C SER A 388 26.33 -0.65 -8.75
N PRO A 389 25.50 0.39 -8.58
CA PRO A 389 24.24 0.48 -9.30
C PRO A 389 24.45 0.73 -10.79
N THR A 390 23.71 0.05 -11.64
CA THR A 390 23.67 0.29 -13.09
C THR A 390 22.86 1.56 -13.40
N SER A 391 21.78 1.80 -12.63
CA SER A 391 21.00 3.03 -12.63
C SER A 391 21.13 3.73 -11.30
N ILE A 392 21.55 4.98 -11.28
CA ILE A 392 21.72 5.74 -10.02
C ILE A 392 20.37 6.26 -9.55
N LEU A 393 19.84 5.63 -8.50
CA LEU A 393 18.57 5.99 -7.87
C LEU A 393 17.42 6.05 -8.89
N PRO A 394 17.05 4.93 -9.53
CA PRO A 394 15.93 4.89 -10.46
C PRO A 394 14.66 5.38 -9.76
N ARG A 395 13.75 5.97 -10.52
CA ARG A 395 12.43 6.34 -10.02
C ARG A 395 11.57 5.10 -9.85
N LEU A 396 10.66 5.14 -8.90
CA LEU A 396 9.63 4.12 -8.77
C LEU A 396 8.80 4.06 -10.07
N TYR A 397 8.53 2.84 -10.55
CA TYR A 397 7.86 2.55 -11.83
C TYR A 397 8.58 3.03 -13.10
N GLU A 398 9.84 3.45 -12.98
CA GLU A 398 10.64 3.76 -14.16
C GLU A 398 10.89 2.47 -14.97
N PRO A 399 10.72 2.51 -16.32
CA PRO A 399 11.02 1.36 -17.14
C PRO A 399 12.48 0.94 -16.98
N ILE A 400 12.69 -0.33 -16.63
CA ILE A 400 14.04 -0.87 -16.47
C ILE A 400 14.72 -0.86 -17.85
N SER A 401 15.75 -0.04 -17.99
CA SER A 401 16.59 -0.04 -19.19
C SER A 401 17.31 -1.39 -19.33
N SER A 402 17.62 -1.77 -20.59
CA SER A 402 18.34 -3.02 -20.86
C SER A 402 19.64 -3.09 -20.06
N LEU A 403 19.77 -4.13 -19.23
CA LEU A 403 20.98 -4.38 -18.47
C LEU A 403 22.17 -4.64 -19.41
N PRO A 404 23.37 -4.15 -19.07
CA PRO A 404 24.59 -4.53 -19.76
C PRO A 404 24.77 -6.07 -19.75
N SER A 405 25.58 -6.60 -20.66
CA SER A 405 25.83 -8.03 -20.72
C SER A 405 26.47 -8.52 -19.42
N ILE A 406 25.88 -9.58 -18.84
CA ILE A 406 26.25 -10.20 -17.55
C ILE A 406 27.77 -10.50 -17.42
N GLU A 407 28.46 -10.69 -18.53
CA GLU A 407 29.87 -11.03 -18.55
C GLU A 407 30.81 -9.94 -18.00
N ASN A 408 30.46 -8.68 -18.17
CA ASN A 408 31.29 -7.55 -17.72
C ASN A 408 31.03 -7.13 -16.27
N GLU A 409 29.93 -7.58 -15.63
CA GLU A 409 29.54 -7.13 -14.29
C GLU A 409 29.86 -8.15 -13.18
N LYS A 410 30.16 -9.42 -13.53
CA LYS A 410 30.51 -10.45 -12.54
C LYS A 410 31.89 -10.28 -11.91
N GLU A 411 32.73 -9.42 -12.45
CA GLU A 411 34.01 -9.05 -11.82
C GLU A 411 33.76 -7.97 -10.77
N GLY A 412 33.67 -8.38 -9.50
CA GLY A 412 33.63 -7.47 -8.34
C GLY A 412 32.31 -7.40 -7.56
N GLY A 413 31.29 -8.21 -7.90
CA GLY A 413 30.04 -8.29 -7.15
C GLY A 413 30.15 -9.09 -5.86
N LEU A 414 29.24 -8.84 -4.94
CA LEU A 414 29.09 -9.57 -3.69
C LEU A 414 28.43 -10.93 -3.97
N GLN A 415 29.08 -12.02 -3.56
CA GLN A 415 28.56 -13.38 -3.67
C GLN A 415 28.42 -13.98 -2.29
N MET A 416 27.21 -14.47 -1.95
CA MET A 416 26.95 -14.98 -0.62
C MET A 416 25.83 -16.00 -0.58
N PHE A 417 25.83 -16.83 0.45
CA PHE A 417 24.67 -17.63 0.84
C PHE A 417 23.97 -16.93 2.00
N LEU A 418 22.68 -16.64 1.81
CA LEU A 418 21.84 -16.26 2.92
C LEU A 418 21.36 -17.52 3.63
N ASN A 419 21.58 -17.58 4.93
CA ASN A 419 21.06 -18.59 5.84
C ASN A 419 19.83 -18.05 6.55
N GLU A 420 19.08 -18.92 7.20
CA GLU A 420 17.93 -18.52 8.04
C GLU A 420 18.33 -17.44 9.03
N GLY A 421 17.58 -16.35 9.01
CA GLY A 421 17.81 -15.20 9.85
C GLY A 421 18.69 -14.10 9.24
N ASP A 422 19.42 -14.34 8.17
CA ASP A 422 20.22 -13.31 7.49
C ASP A 422 19.34 -12.26 6.82
N ILE A 423 19.77 -10.99 6.87
CA ILE A 423 19.15 -9.88 6.15
C ILE A 423 20.18 -9.29 5.19
N LEU A 424 19.86 -9.27 3.91
CA LEU A 424 20.64 -8.62 2.86
C LEU A 424 19.96 -7.30 2.46
N TYR A 425 20.68 -6.20 2.57
CA TYR A 425 20.25 -4.92 2.03
C TYR A 425 20.79 -4.72 0.61
N ILE A 426 19.93 -4.34 -0.32
CA ILE A 426 20.27 -4.00 -1.70
C ILE A 426 19.68 -2.62 -2.02
N PRO A 427 20.52 -1.62 -2.38
CA PRO A 427 20.01 -0.32 -2.82
C PRO A 427 19.31 -0.43 -4.18
N ARG A 428 18.34 0.44 -4.43
CA ARG A 428 17.72 0.55 -5.74
C ARG A 428 18.75 0.82 -6.85
N GLY A 429 18.53 0.21 -8.00
CA GLY A 429 19.43 0.31 -9.13
C GLY A 429 20.61 -0.66 -9.14
N CYS A 430 20.81 -1.46 -8.06
CA CYS A 430 21.86 -2.47 -8.00
C CYS A 430 21.39 -3.81 -8.59
N PRO A 431 22.01 -4.27 -9.70
CA PRO A 431 21.65 -5.54 -10.31
C PRO A 431 21.94 -6.72 -9.41
N HIS A 432 21.02 -7.69 -9.41
CA HIS A 432 21.14 -8.89 -8.59
C HIS A 432 20.42 -10.09 -9.19
N GLU A 433 20.81 -11.27 -8.79
CA GLU A 433 20.13 -12.55 -9.05
C GLU A 433 20.25 -13.50 -7.86
N ALA A 434 19.32 -14.45 -7.74
CA ALA A 434 19.36 -15.43 -6.68
C ALA A 434 18.82 -16.79 -7.11
N HIS A 435 19.45 -17.88 -6.63
CA HIS A 435 19.03 -19.25 -6.90
C HIS A 435 19.23 -20.17 -5.69
N THR A 436 18.49 -21.26 -5.64
CA THR A 436 18.68 -22.34 -4.66
C THR A 436 19.66 -23.38 -5.16
N LYS A 437 20.36 -24.05 -4.23
CA LYS A 437 21.24 -25.18 -4.58
C LYS A 437 20.43 -26.39 -5.02
N ASN A 438 21.05 -27.21 -5.86
CA ASN A 438 20.53 -28.50 -6.21
C ASN A 438 21.16 -29.57 -5.26
N ASP A 439 20.49 -29.85 -4.17
CA ASP A 439 20.95 -30.87 -3.19
C ASP A 439 20.61 -32.31 -3.66
N ALA A 440 21.01 -32.65 -4.88
CA ALA A 440 20.73 -33.96 -5.49
C ALA A 440 21.32 -35.17 -4.71
N TYR A 441 22.07 -34.95 -3.62
CA TYR A 441 22.78 -35.99 -2.88
C TYR A 441 22.27 -36.27 -1.46
N LYS A 442 21.20 -35.64 -0.99
CA LYS A 442 20.61 -35.97 0.32
C LYS A 442 19.46 -36.96 0.16
N PRO A 443 19.39 -38.02 1.01
CA PRO A 443 18.32 -39.03 0.91
C PRO A 443 16.95 -38.37 1.16
N GLN A 444 15.94 -38.82 0.43
CA GLN A 444 14.55 -38.32 0.33
C GLN A 444 13.76 -38.26 1.66
N GLN A 445 14.37 -38.30 2.82
CA GLN A 445 13.68 -38.36 4.10
C GLN A 445 13.39 -37.03 4.76
N GLU A 446 13.93 -35.89 4.27
CA GLU A 446 13.50 -34.54 4.72
C GLU A 446 12.76 -33.82 3.59
N LEU A 447 11.45 -33.77 3.71
CA LEU A 447 10.51 -33.25 2.70
C LEU A 447 10.74 -31.77 2.31
N CYS A 448 11.58 -31.04 3.04
CA CYS A 448 11.89 -29.61 2.85
C CYS A 448 13.37 -29.32 2.50
N SER A 449 14.17 -30.33 2.18
CA SER A 449 15.60 -30.16 1.87
C SER A 449 15.75 -29.36 0.55
N GLY A 450 16.41 -28.17 0.63
CA GLY A 450 16.71 -27.34 -0.53
C GLY A 450 15.66 -26.27 -0.91
N LEU A 451 14.48 -26.26 -0.28
CA LEU A 451 13.49 -25.17 -0.40
C LEU A 451 14.04 -23.88 0.21
N SER A 452 13.78 -22.74 -0.42
CA SER A 452 14.07 -21.42 0.14
C SER A 452 12.80 -20.59 0.26
N LEU A 453 12.62 -19.98 1.44
CA LEU A 453 11.59 -18.99 1.72
C LEU A 453 12.25 -17.70 2.18
N HIS A 454 12.01 -16.61 1.48
CA HIS A 454 12.45 -15.29 1.94
C HIS A 454 11.38 -14.23 1.78
N LEU A 455 11.44 -13.23 2.65
CA LEU A 455 10.60 -12.02 2.63
C LEU A 455 11.45 -10.86 2.12
N THR A 456 10.99 -10.18 1.07
CA THR A 456 11.57 -8.92 0.59
C THR A 456 10.74 -7.76 1.13
N LEU A 457 11.37 -6.89 1.90
CA LEU A 457 10.79 -5.65 2.40
C LEU A 457 11.24 -4.50 1.50
N SER A 458 10.34 -3.95 0.73
CA SER A 458 10.58 -2.95 -0.30
C SER A 458 10.36 -1.55 0.24
N MET A 459 11.43 -0.77 0.39
CA MET A 459 11.34 0.64 0.78
C MET A 459 11.07 1.48 -0.45
N GLU A 460 9.83 1.88 -0.64
CA GLU A 460 9.38 2.67 -1.78
C GLU A 460 9.68 4.15 -1.52
N VAL A 461 10.63 4.73 -2.29
CA VAL A 461 10.93 6.15 -2.25
C VAL A 461 10.22 6.82 -3.42
N GLU A 462 9.02 7.29 -3.18
CA GLU A 462 8.22 7.99 -4.17
C GLU A 462 8.61 9.48 -4.26
N PRO A 463 8.38 10.15 -5.41
CA PRO A 463 8.77 11.56 -5.59
C PRO A 463 8.33 12.51 -4.48
N PRO A 464 7.10 12.42 -3.91
CA PRO A 464 6.69 13.29 -2.81
C PRO A 464 7.60 13.20 -1.57
N PHE A 465 8.26 12.06 -1.35
CA PHE A 465 9.07 11.74 -0.17
C PHE A 465 10.57 11.66 -0.45
N ALA A 466 11.00 11.96 -1.70
CA ALA A 466 12.37 12.25 -2.05
C ALA A 466 12.69 13.73 -1.80
N TRP A 467 13.97 14.12 -1.98
CA TRP A 467 14.36 15.52 -1.92
C TRP A 467 13.71 16.38 -3.00
N GLU A 468 13.35 15.82 -4.15
CA GLU A 468 12.54 16.48 -5.18
C GLU A 468 11.21 16.94 -4.59
N GLY A 469 10.46 16.03 -3.96
CA GLY A 469 9.19 16.35 -3.33
C GLY A 469 9.33 17.37 -2.21
N PHE A 470 10.38 17.27 -1.39
CA PHE A 470 10.65 18.26 -0.35
C PHE A 470 10.93 19.66 -0.94
N ALA A 471 11.63 19.74 -2.08
CA ALA A 471 11.86 21.02 -2.77
C ALA A 471 10.54 21.63 -3.28
N HIS A 472 9.63 20.80 -3.80
CA HIS A 472 8.28 21.25 -4.18
C HIS A 472 7.46 21.75 -2.98
N VAL A 473 7.50 21.04 -1.85
CA VAL A 473 6.84 21.47 -0.61
C VAL A 473 7.41 22.79 -0.12
N ALA A 474 8.74 22.95 -0.15
CA ALA A 474 9.39 24.20 0.27
C ALA A 474 9.00 25.39 -0.64
N LEU A 475 8.94 25.17 -1.95
CA LEU A 475 8.51 26.18 -2.91
C LEU A 475 7.05 26.59 -2.69
N HIS A 476 6.18 25.62 -2.45
CA HIS A 476 4.77 25.86 -2.11
C HIS A 476 4.65 26.68 -0.82
N CYS A 477 5.28 26.26 0.27
CA CYS A 477 5.28 26.98 1.55
C CYS A 477 5.76 28.43 1.38
N TRP A 478 6.88 28.61 0.65
CA TRP A 478 7.39 29.94 0.37
C TRP A 478 6.38 30.81 -0.41
N HIS A 479 5.74 30.25 -1.42
CA HIS A 479 4.74 30.95 -2.23
C HIS A 479 3.54 31.41 -1.39
N GLU A 480 3.01 30.53 -0.53
CA GLU A 480 1.87 30.84 0.33
C GLU A 480 2.22 31.93 1.38
N MET A 481 3.44 31.91 1.92
CA MET A 481 3.91 32.95 2.83
C MET A 481 4.04 34.32 2.14
N GLN A 482 4.42 34.35 0.84
CA GLN A 482 4.53 35.60 0.09
C GLN A 482 3.15 36.26 -0.21
N LYS A 483 2.08 35.47 -0.24
CA LYS A 483 0.71 36.00 -0.38
C LYS A 483 0.29 36.83 0.85
N GLU A 484 0.72 36.41 2.04
CA GLU A 484 0.41 37.10 3.31
C GLU A 484 1.19 38.41 3.49
N ALA A 485 2.41 38.50 2.92
CA ALA A 485 3.31 39.64 3.15
C ALA A 485 3.09 40.85 2.19
N SER A 486 2.16 40.78 1.24
CA SER A 486 1.99 41.79 0.21
C SER A 486 0.88 42.78 0.58
N ASP A 487 1.24 43.93 1.17
CA ASP A 487 0.34 45.03 1.50
C ASP A 487 -0.19 45.82 0.27
N CYS A 488 0.41 45.63 -0.91
CA CYS A 488 -0.01 46.27 -2.17
C CYS A 488 -0.71 45.24 -3.05
N ILE A 489 -1.93 45.58 -3.52
CA ILE A 489 -2.71 44.77 -4.44
C ILE A 489 -2.11 44.94 -5.84
N PRO A 490 -1.27 43.98 -6.35
CA PRO A 490 -0.76 44.05 -7.71
C PRO A 490 -1.87 43.84 -8.72
N SER A 491 -1.67 44.30 -9.95
CA SER A 491 -2.63 44.05 -11.03
C SER A 491 -2.87 42.54 -11.22
N MET A 492 -4.04 42.15 -11.71
CA MET A 492 -4.38 40.74 -11.95
C MET A 492 -3.34 40.05 -12.85
N GLU A 493 -2.84 40.77 -13.85
CA GLU A 493 -1.81 40.26 -14.76
C GLU A 493 -0.44 40.03 -14.07
N ALA A 494 -0.04 40.90 -13.15
CA ALA A 494 1.18 40.71 -12.36
C ALA A 494 1.05 39.53 -11.40
N ARG A 495 -0.15 39.27 -10.84
CA ARG A 495 -0.42 38.08 -10.01
C ARG A 495 -0.32 36.80 -10.85
N ARG A 496 -0.92 36.77 -12.04
CA ARG A 496 -0.83 35.61 -12.94
C ARG A 496 0.63 35.30 -13.30
N ARG A 497 1.41 36.31 -13.72
CA ARG A 497 2.84 36.12 -14.04
C ARG A 497 3.62 35.52 -12.87
N LYS A 498 3.37 35.97 -11.64
CA LYS A 498 4.01 35.44 -10.46
C LYS A 498 3.64 33.97 -10.20
N VAL A 499 2.36 33.60 -10.35
CA VAL A 499 1.90 32.22 -10.23
C VAL A 499 2.58 31.33 -11.27
N PHE A 500 2.67 31.77 -12.52
CA PHE A 500 3.36 31.06 -13.59
C PHE A 500 4.86 30.89 -13.33
N SER A 501 5.53 31.91 -12.80
CA SER A 501 6.95 31.79 -12.42
C SER A 501 7.18 30.73 -11.36
N VAL A 502 6.29 30.63 -10.36
CA VAL A 502 6.33 29.58 -9.34
C VAL A 502 6.07 28.21 -9.96
N PHE A 503 5.09 28.10 -10.87
CA PHE A 503 4.83 26.88 -11.60
C PHE A 503 6.03 26.42 -12.44
N LEU A 504 6.69 27.34 -13.16
CA LEU A 504 7.92 27.07 -13.89
C LEU A 504 9.04 26.57 -12.97
N LEU A 505 9.14 27.08 -11.74
CA LEU A 505 10.09 26.56 -10.76
C LEU A 505 9.76 25.11 -10.36
N HIS A 506 8.49 24.75 -10.20
CA HIS A 506 8.09 23.35 -9.99
C HIS A 506 8.53 22.46 -11.17
N VAL A 507 8.31 22.91 -12.41
CA VAL A 507 8.76 22.19 -13.61
C VAL A 507 10.28 22.09 -13.64
N ALA A 508 11.01 23.15 -13.31
CA ALA A 508 12.47 23.14 -13.27
C ALA A 508 13.01 22.12 -12.25
N ILE A 509 12.41 22.04 -11.06
CA ILE A 509 12.76 21.05 -10.04
C ILE A 509 12.60 19.64 -10.62
N LYS A 510 11.48 19.34 -11.30
CA LYS A 510 11.21 18.05 -11.92
C LYS A 510 12.24 17.68 -12.97
N LEU A 511 12.53 18.59 -13.92
CA LEU A 511 13.48 18.35 -15.00
C LEU A 511 14.91 18.13 -14.47
N ILE A 512 15.34 18.92 -13.49
CA ILE A 512 16.66 18.77 -12.88
C ILE A 512 16.75 17.47 -12.08
N ALA A 513 15.66 17.05 -11.44
CA ALA A 513 15.63 15.80 -10.68
C ALA A 513 15.79 14.56 -11.59
N ASP A 514 15.48 14.66 -12.88
CA ASP A 514 15.73 13.58 -13.84
C ASP A 514 17.24 13.40 -14.09
N ASP A 515 18.01 14.49 -14.12
CA ASP A 515 19.46 14.48 -14.41
C ASP A 515 20.30 14.35 -13.13
N VAL A 516 19.87 14.96 -12.03
CA VAL A 516 20.67 15.10 -10.81
C VAL A 516 20.18 14.20 -9.69
N SER A 517 20.87 13.11 -9.45
CA SER A 517 20.49 12.06 -8.51
C SER A 517 20.24 12.52 -7.06
N ILE A 518 20.79 13.66 -6.62
CA ILE A 518 20.58 14.17 -5.27
C ILE A 518 19.10 14.50 -4.99
N PHE A 519 18.34 14.91 -6.01
CA PHE A 519 16.91 15.18 -5.89
C PHE A 519 16.11 13.90 -5.70
N ARG A 520 16.58 12.77 -6.23
CA ARG A 520 15.93 11.47 -6.12
C ARG A 520 16.22 10.72 -4.83
N LYS A 521 17.18 11.20 -4.01
CA LYS A 521 17.46 10.58 -2.70
C LYS A 521 16.28 10.69 -1.75
N ALA A 522 16.12 9.65 -0.92
CA ALA A 522 15.14 9.66 0.16
C ALA A 522 15.35 10.84 1.10
N CYS A 523 14.27 11.59 1.37
CA CYS A 523 14.28 12.68 2.35
C CYS A 523 14.04 12.11 3.76
N LEU A 524 15.09 12.06 4.59
CA LEU A 524 15.05 11.44 5.91
C LEU A 524 14.65 12.41 7.04
N ILE A 525 13.93 13.48 6.76
CA ILE A 525 13.55 14.51 7.74
C ILE A 525 12.70 13.93 8.88
N ALA A 526 11.77 13.02 8.54
CA ALA A 526 10.89 12.39 9.51
C ALA A 526 11.45 11.09 10.10
N ALA A 527 12.69 10.71 9.77
CA ALA A 527 13.32 9.50 10.29
C ALA A 527 13.53 9.55 11.80
N LYS A 528 13.41 8.40 12.45
CA LYS A 528 13.60 8.25 13.89
C LYS A 528 15.04 7.90 14.21
N PHE A 529 15.84 8.91 14.48
CA PHE A 529 17.25 8.75 14.91
C PHE A 529 17.35 8.75 16.44
N VAL A 530 18.40 8.10 16.94
CA VAL A 530 18.71 8.14 18.36
C VAL A 530 19.11 9.57 18.76
N GLU A 531 18.68 10.04 19.93
CA GLU A 531 18.79 11.42 20.40
C GLU A 531 20.19 12.03 20.23
N HIS A 532 21.24 11.28 20.56
CA HIS A 532 22.63 11.76 20.46
C HIS A 532 23.12 12.04 19.03
N HIS A 533 22.43 11.54 18.01
CA HIS A 533 22.79 11.74 16.60
C HIS A 533 21.77 12.57 15.83
N ALA A 534 20.63 12.87 16.44
CA ALA A 534 19.53 13.57 15.79
C ALA A 534 19.92 14.97 15.29
N ASP A 535 20.64 15.74 16.10
CA ASP A 535 21.03 17.12 15.77
C ASP A 535 22.03 17.17 14.61
N THR A 536 23.04 16.29 14.63
CA THR A 536 24.02 16.21 13.53
C THR A 536 23.35 15.83 12.23
N LEU A 537 22.42 14.88 12.25
CA LEU A 537 21.67 14.46 11.07
C LEU A 537 20.72 15.54 10.57
N ARG A 538 20.03 16.24 11.47
CA ARG A 538 19.19 17.40 11.12
C ARG A 538 19.99 18.51 10.45
N LEU A 539 21.18 18.84 10.97
CA LEU A 539 22.08 19.81 10.35
C LEU A 539 22.52 19.36 8.95
N ASN A 540 22.83 18.07 8.77
CA ASN A 540 23.17 17.50 7.47
C ASN A 540 21.98 17.55 6.49
N GLN A 541 20.76 17.29 6.96
CA GLN A 541 19.55 17.40 6.13
C GLN A 541 19.32 18.84 5.68
N LYS A 542 19.44 19.82 6.58
CA LYS A 542 19.35 21.24 6.24
C LYS A 542 20.43 21.69 5.24
N ALA A 543 21.67 21.23 5.42
CA ALA A 543 22.76 21.50 4.48
C ALA A 543 22.51 20.88 3.10
N ASN A 544 21.93 19.68 3.04
CA ASN A 544 21.51 19.06 1.77
C ASN A 544 20.39 19.87 1.10
N PHE A 545 19.39 20.32 1.83
CA PHE A 545 18.34 21.18 1.31
C PHE A 545 18.91 22.46 0.67
N LEU A 546 19.84 23.15 1.37
CA LEU A 546 20.47 24.36 0.82
C LEU A 546 21.27 24.09 -0.46
N LYS A 547 21.94 22.93 -0.56
CA LYS A 547 22.62 22.53 -1.80
C LYS A 547 21.61 22.33 -2.92
N ILE A 548 20.51 21.66 -2.65
CA ILE A 548 19.45 21.37 -3.63
C ILE A 548 18.83 22.66 -4.19
N ILE A 549 18.47 23.62 -3.32
CA ILE A 549 17.89 24.90 -3.78
C ILE A 549 18.87 25.67 -4.69
N ASN A 550 20.15 25.63 -4.40
CA ASN A 550 21.16 26.32 -5.20
C ASN A 550 21.35 25.68 -6.60
N ILE A 551 21.11 24.38 -6.72
CA ILE A 551 21.20 23.65 -8.00
C ILE A 551 20.01 23.97 -8.91
N ILE A 552 18.84 24.35 -8.36
CA ILE A 552 17.69 24.74 -9.17
C ILE A 552 18.12 25.89 -10.06
N ASP A 553 18.40 25.60 -11.34
CA ASP A 553 18.83 26.58 -12.31
C ASP A 553 18.05 26.48 -13.61
N PHE A 554 17.98 27.61 -14.30
CA PHE A 554 17.48 27.72 -15.65
C PHE A 554 18.67 27.48 -16.58
N SER A 555 19.08 26.20 -16.73
CA SER A 555 20.17 25.84 -17.61
C SER A 555 19.87 26.29 -19.04
N SER A 556 20.89 26.48 -19.85
CA SER A 556 20.74 26.81 -21.29
C SER A 556 19.82 25.80 -22.02
N ASN A 557 19.76 24.59 -21.51
CA ASN A 557 18.95 23.51 -22.09
C ASN A 557 17.53 23.44 -21.48
N PHE A 558 17.21 24.26 -20.44
CA PHE A 558 15.90 24.19 -19.78
C PHE A 558 14.76 24.48 -20.75
N MET A 559 14.87 25.57 -21.51
CA MET A 559 13.81 25.93 -22.47
C MET A 559 13.68 24.90 -23.58
N GLU A 560 14.78 24.36 -24.09
CA GLU A 560 14.74 23.29 -25.07
C GLU A 560 14.12 22.02 -24.52
N THR A 561 14.51 21.61 -23.30
CA THR A 561 13.95 20.44 -22.63
C THR A 561 12.49 20.68 -22.27
N PHE A 562 12.14 21.86 -21.77
CA PHE A 562 10.77 22.25 -21.44
C PHE A 562 9.90 22.24 -22.70
N GLU A 563 10.37 22.85 -23.81
CA GLU A 563 9.64 22.89 -25.06
C GLU A 563 9.44 21.48 -25.62
N LYS A 564 10.46 20.65 -25.61
CA LYS A 564 10.39 19.27 -26.04
C LYS A 564 9.45 18.43 -25.17
N THR A 565 9.58 18.52 -23.85
CA THR A 565 8.86 17.63 -22.92
C THR A 565 7.44 18.12 -22.65
N VAL A 566 7.23 19.42 -22.46
CA VAL A 566 5.93 19.99 -22.06
C VAL A 566 5.09 20.40 -23.26
N VAL A 567 5.72 20.91 -24.33
CA VAL A 567 5.02 21.47 -25.48
C VAL A 567 4.85 20.45 -26.61
N GLN A 568 5.90 19.72 -26.97
CA GLN A 568 5.91 18.84 -28.14
C GLN A 568 5.40 17.43 -27.83
N GLU A 569 5.70 16.87 -26.65
CA GLU A 569 5.16 15.59 -26.26
C GLU A 569 3.68 15.75 -25.91
N ALA A 570 2.80 15.22 -26.78
CA ALA A 570 1.35 15.20 -26.57
C ALA A 570 0.92 14.34 -25.35
N ASN A 571 1.86 13.91 -24.54
CA ASN A 571 1.62 13.04 -23.41
C ASN A 571 1.28 13.87 -22.18
N ASP A 572 -0.01 13.90 -21.78
CA ASP A 572 -0.48 14.59 -20.56
C ASP A 572 0.18 14.04 -19.28
N ASN A 573 0.79 12.85 -19.35
CA ASN A 573 1.43 12.17 -18.21
C ASN A 573 2.58 12.97 -17.57
N PHE A 574 3.23 13.90 -18.31
CA PHE A 574 4.32 14.69 -17.72
C PHE A 574 3.86 15.59 -16.57
N LEU A 575 2.69 16.22 -16.66
CA LEU A 575 2.18 17.10 -15.63
C LEU A 575 1.33 16.35 -14.59
N GLU A 576 0.95 15.11 -14.86
CA GLU A 576 0.11 14.31 -13.98
C GLU A 576 0.75 14.08 -12.59
N TRP A 577 2.06 13.94 -12.54
CA TRP A 577 2.81 13.78 -11.30
C TRP A 577 2.65 14.97 -10.34
N MET A 578 2.28 16.16 -10.83
CA MET A 578 2.05 17.34 -10.01
C MET A 578 0.72 17.31 -9.27
N ARG A 579 -0.18 16.41 -9.60
CA ARG A 579 -1.49 16.30 -8.96
C ARG A 579 -1.40 16.06 -7.45
N TRP A 580 -0.36 15.39 -6.97
CA TRP A 580 -0.17 15.20 -5.54
C TRP A 580 0.02 16.52 -4.78
N LEU A 581 0.48 17.60 -5.41
CA LEU A 581 0.61 18.94 -4.80
C LEU A 581 -0.75 19.57 -4.45
N ARG A 582 -1.86 19.09 -5.03
CA ARG A 582 -3.24 19.49 -4.69
C ARG A 582 -3.57 19.30 -3.21
N HIS A 583 -2.89 18.34 -2.56
CA HIS A 583 -3.12 18.03 -1.16
C HIS A 583 -2.45 19.00 -0.19
N LEU A 584 -1.58 19.86 -0.71
CA LEU A 584 -0.98 20.93 0.07
C LEU A 584 -2.01 22.07 0.25
N PRO A 585 -2.13 22.66 1.47
CA PRO A 585 -3.08 23.73 1.73
C PRO A 585 -2.76 24.94 0.86
N GLN A 586 -3.76 25.42 0.13
CA GLN A 586 -3.67 26.61 -0.71
C GLN A 586 -4.50 27.73 -0.09
N ARG A 587 -3.99 28.95 -0.15
CA ARG A 587 -4.65 30.18 0.34
C ARG A 587 -4.82 31.16 -0.81
N GLY A 588 -5.90 31.98 -0.76
CA GLY A 588 -6.16 33.06 -1.72
C GLY A 588 -7.31 32.78 -2.69
N ASP A 589 -7.55 33.74 -3.61
CA ASP A 589 -8.65 33.73 -4.57
C ASP A 589 -8.53 32.59 -5.56
N GLU A 590 -9.63 31.94 -5.91
CA GLU A 590 -9.68 30.79 -6.82
C GLU A 590 -9.10 31.10 -8.21
N ASP A 591 -9.28 32.34 -8.67
CA ASP A 591 -8.83 32.76 -10.00
C ASP A 591 -7.30 32.88 -10.17
N VAL A 592 -6.53 32.81 -9.06
CA VAL A 592 -5.07 33.02 -9.05
C VAL A 592 -4.33 31.90 -8.29
N LYS A 593 -4.91 30.71 -8.26
CA LYS A 593 -4.26 29.50 -7.70
C LYS A 593 -3.51 28.74 -8.77
N ILE A 594 -2.49 28.01 -8.36
CA ILE A 594 -1.91 26.95 -9.17
C ILE A 594 -2.91 25.80 -9.16
N ASP A 595 -3.44 25.49 -10.35
CA ASP A 595 -4.40 24.40 -10.50
C ASP A 595 -3.66 23.06 -10.70
N PHE A 596 -3.45 22.34 -9.62
CA PHE A 596 -2.84 21.02 -9.66
C PHE A 596 -3.84 19.91 -10.02
N ASP A 597 -5.14 20.21 -10.05
CA ASP A 597 -6.19 19.25 -10.43
C ASP A 597 -6.38 19.18 -11.95
N ASP A 598 -6.07 20.27 -12.65
CA ASP A 598 -6.10 20.33 -14.11
C ASP A 598 -4.73 20.72 -14.71
N PRO A 599 -3.77 19.79 -14.75
CA PRO A 599 -2.46 20.04 -15.36
C PRO A 599 -2.54 20.40 -16.85
N SER A 600 -3.58 19.97 -17.56
CA SER A 600 -3.75 20.24 -19.00
C SER A 600 -4.07 21.72 -19.22
N ARG A 601 -4.84 22.35 -18.34
CA ARG A 601 -5.10 23.79 -18.39
C ARG A 601 -3.80 24.57 -18.17
N MET A 602 -3.04 24.24 -17.14
CA MET A 602 -1.76 24.88 -16.86
C MET A 602 -0.78 24.72 -18.02
N ARG A 603 -0.74 23.55 -18.66
CA ARG A 603 0.06 23.30 -19.86
C ARG A 603 -0.33 24.21 -21.01
N SER A 604 -1.61 24.35 -21.31
CA SER A 604 -2.10 25.25 -22.38
C SER A 604 -1.69 26.69 -22.16
N GLU A 605 -1.80 27.18 -20.93
CA GLU A 605 -1.38 28.53 -20.54
C GLU A 605 0.14 28.70 -20.64
N LEU A 606 0.93 27.69 -20.28
CA LEU A 606 2.40 27.68 -20.45
C LEU A 606 2.81 27.71 -21.91
N ILE A 607 2.14 26.97 -22.78
CA ILE A 607 2.38 26.95 -24.21
C ILE A 607 2.10 28.34 -24.78
N GLU A 608 0.98 28.96 -24.41
CA GLU A 608 0.61 30.30 -24.87
C GLU A 608 1.66 31.35 -24.45
N LEU A 609 2.17 31.27 -23.22
CA LEU A 609 3.22 32.15 -22.72
C LEU A 609 4.57 31.91 -23.39
N SER A 610 4.93 30.65 -23.68
CA SER A 610 6.18 30.29 -24.36
C SER A 610 6.23 30.82 -25.81
N ILE A 611 5.07 30.81 -26.53
CA ILE A 611 4.95 31.32 -27.90
C ILE A 611 5.12 32.84 -27.94
N LYS A 612 4.71 33.56 -26.90
CA LYS A 612 4.84 35.01 -26.80
C LYS A 612 6.30 35.49 -26.61
N GLY A 613 7.26 34.58 -26.54
CA GLY A 613 8.70 34.81 -26.69
C GLY A 613 9.32 35.67 -25.58
N ASN A 614 9.29 35.24 -24.37
CA ASN A 614 9.30 36.18 -23.30
C ASN A 614 10.61 36.25 -22.48
N GLU A 615 11.46 37.20 -22.83
CA GLU A 615 12.51 37.70 -21.94
C GLU A 615 11.93 38.15 -20.58
N GLU A 616 10.72 38.75 -20.55
CA GLU A 616 10.04 39.16 -19.32
C GLU A 616 9.71 37.98 -18.41
N MET A 617 9.24 36.84 -18.94
CA MET A 617 8.96 35.63 -18.16
C MET A 617 10.24 35.01 -17.60
N LYS A 618 11.31 35.04 -18.37
CA LYS A 618 12.63 34.59 -17.97
C LYS A 618 13.19 35.45 -16.83
N ASP A 619 13.06 36.75 -16.93
CA ASP A 619 13.48 37.68 -15.89
C ASP A 619 12.64 37.48 -14.61
N GLU A 620 11.32 37.33 -14.72
CA GLU A 620 10.44 37.04 -13.58
C GLU A 620 10.77 35.69 -12.93
N PHE A 621 11.07 34.66 -13.74
CA PHE A 621 11.52 33.38 -13.23
C PHE A 621 12.81 33.51 -12.40
N PHE A 622 13.84 34.20 -12.93
CA PHE A 622 15.09 34.40 -12.21
C PHE A 622 14.93 35.25 -10.95
N GLN A 623 14.07 36.27 -10.99
CA GLN A 623 13.75 37.07 -9.80
C GLN A 623 13.03 36.22 -8.75
N THR A 624 12.06 35.40 -9.16
CA THR A 624 11.29 34.52 -8.29
C THR A 624 12.20 33.46 -7.67
N LYS A 625 13.06 32.81 -8.46
CA LYS A 625 14.09 31.90 -7.96
C LYS A 625 15.02 32.57 -6.95
N SER A 626 15.53 33.76 -7.30
CA SER A 626 16.44 34.49 -6.39
C SER A 626 15.79 34.84 -5.04
N ARG A 627 14.51 35.19 -5.03
CA ARG A 627 13.72 35.42 -3.81
C ARG A 627 13.55 34.13 -3.03
N PHE A 628 13.15 33.05 -3.69
CA PHE A 628 13.00 31.72 -3.09
C PHE A 628 14.32 31.24 -2.46
N CYS A 629 15.44 31.29 -3.16
CA CYS A 629 16.74 30.85 -2.67
C CYS A 629 17.24 31.67 -1.46
N ARG A 630 16.86 32.95 -1.33
CA ARG A 630 17.23 33.79 -0.19
C ARG A 630 16.36 33.58 1.04
N SER A 631 15.16 33.04 0.86
CA SER A 631 14.19 32.86 1.96
C SER A 631 14.33 31.48 2.57
N LEU A 632 14.61 31.40 3.85
CA LEU A 632 14.73 30.14 4.58
C LEU A 632 13.34 29.66 5.03
N VAL A 633 12.75 28.76 4.26
CA VAL A 633 11.45 28.12 4.56
C VAL A 633 11.62 26.66 5.05
N TYR A 634 12.82 26.27 5.41
CA TYR A 634 13.15 24.89 5.73
C TYR A 634 12.28 24.31 6.85
N GLU A 635 12.11 25.04 7.94
CA GLU A 635 11.36 24.57 9.12
C GLU A 635 9.84 24.43 8.81
N GLU A 636 9.29 25.36 8.02
CA GLU A 636 7.91 25.29 7.55
C GLU A 636 7.71 24.13 6.57
N ALA A 637 8.65 23.95 5.65
CA ALA A 637 8.65 22.82 4.73
C ALA A 637 8.73 21.49 5.49
N CYS A 638 9.54 21.38 6.55
CA CYS A 638 9.60 20.19 7.39
C CYS A 638 8.23 19.89 8.04
N ARG A 639 7.55 20.90 8.59
CA ARG A 639 6.23 20.74 9.20
C ARG A 639 5.19 20.25 8.17
N MET A 640 5.15 20.89 7.02
CA MET A 640 4.22 20.52 5.95
C MET A 640 4.50 19.12 5.39
N PHE A 641 5.76 18.77 5.21
CA PHE A 641 6.19 17.44 4.79
C PHE A 641 5.72 16.36 5.77
N GLN A 642 5.85 16.60 7.08
CA GLN A 642 5.37 15.67 8.10
C GLN A 642 3.84 15.53 8.07
N VAL A 643 3.09 16.63 7.93
CA VAL A 643 1.62 16.58 7.82
C VAL A 643 1.19 15.73 6.62
N MET A 644 1.82 15.92 5.46
CA MET A 644 1.53 15.14 4.26
C MET A 644 1.87 13.66 4.46
N LEU A 645 3.02 13.35 5.06
CA LEU A 645 3.44 11.99 5.36
C LEU A 645 2.48 11.29 6.34
N GLU A 646 2.05 11.98 7.38
CA GLU A 646 1.09 11.44 8.36
C GLU A 646 -0.27 11.17 7.73
N LYS A 647 -0.74 12.05 6.84
CA LYS A 647 -2.00 11.89 6.11
C LYS A 647 -1.96 10.64 5.22
N TYR A 648 -0.90 10.47 4.43
CA TYR A 648 -0.71 9.27 3.62
C TYR A 648 -0.65 7.99 4.47
N ARG A 649 0.17 8.01 5.53
CA ARG A 649 0.31 6.87 6.44
C ARG A 649 -1.01 6.50 7.12
N ARG A 650 -1.84 7.49 7.46
CA ARG A 650 -3.19 7.24 7.99
C ARG A 650 -4.03 6.46 6.98
N THR A 651 -4.12 6.94 5.75
CA THR A 651 -4.88 6.27 4.68
C THR A 651 -4.37 4.85 4.43
N ARG A 652 -3.04 4.66 4.35
CA ARG A 652 -2.41 3.34 4.20
C ARG A 652 -2.71 2.42 5.39
N ASN A 653 -2.66 2.92 6.61
CA ASN A 653 -2.98 2.14 7.80
C ASN A 653 -4.45 1.72 7.83
N GLN A 654 -5.36 2.60 7.41
CA GLN A 654 -6.78 2.26 7.27
C GLN A 654 -6.99 1.14 6.25
N TYR A 655 -6.33 1.24 5.08
CA TYR A 655 -6.37 0.20 4.07
C TYR A 655 -5.80 -1.14 4.58
N MET A 656 -4.65 -1.09 5.23
CA MET A 656 -3.99 -2.26 5.82
C MET A 656 -4.88 -2.93 6.89
N ASN A 657 -5.48 -2.17 7.79
CA ASN A 657 -6.36 -2.69 8.84
C ASN A 657 -7.61 -3.37 8.25
N GLY A 658 -8.22 -2.72 7.26
CA GLY A 658 -9.39 -3.27 6.56
C GLY A 658 -9.08 -4.56 5.82
N MET A 659 -7.94 -4.62 5.12
CA MET A 659 -7.51 -5.81 4.39
C MET A 659 -7.13 -6.96 5.33
N LEU A 660 -6.40 -6.70 6.40
CA LEU A 660 -6.07 -7.72 7.41
C LEU A 660 -7.31 -8.38 7.98
N ALA A 661 -8.37 -7.61 8.20
CA ALA A 661 -9.64 -8.14 8.71
C ALA A 661 -10.35 -9.09 7.71
N LEU A 662 -10.03 -9.02 6.43
CA LEU A 662 -10.54 -9.95 5.40
C LEU A 662 -9.74 -11.25 5.33
N HIS A 663 -8.53 -11.29 5.88
CA HIS A 663 -7.63 -12.45 5.85
C HIS A 663 -7.65 -13.26 7.16
N THR A 664 -8.13 -12.67 8.25
CA THR A 664 -8.32 -13.36 9.54
C THR A 664 -9.56 -14.21 9.51
#